data_7cc3bfa7940400535f7217d04c5053ad
#
_entry.id   7cc3bfa7940400535f7217d04c5053ad
#
_cell.length_a   1.000
_cell.length_b   1.000
_cell.length_c   1.000
_cell.angle_alpha   90.00
_cell.angle_beta   90.00
_cell.angle_gamma   90.00
#
_symmetry.space_group_name_H-M   'P 1'
#
loop_
_entity.id
_entity.type
_entity.pdbx_description
1 polymer ?
#
loop_
_entity_poly.entity_id
_entity_poly.type
_entity_poly.pdbx_seq_one_letter_code
_entity_poly.pdbx_strand_id
1 'polypeptide(L)'
;MQRKLLTTAICVAMAVPLIAPRAHAQEAQPDPATDRPGNASADADTLDKIVVTGSRIPRAQVETASPVVTITAEQIKSQGFRNVSDVLRQQPLSTGAVQDNQFSGFTATATTISLLGLSPSFTLILVDGRPLADYPLLYNGQSNFTDLTSIPVAMVERIDILPGNQSSIYGSAAIAGVVNIILKKHIDGMQLDVRAGGYTDGGGQNQRLQLTGGQDWSGLGLTWGLQYSQQDPIYLNQRDYTDTTDDNPNPNLRYGSRTHIILNGFTGTYDDPGDLCDNVSFLYGGTTKVDFRPGRGNFCGSRAQPGYVSILNEEKGLSGYLNGTFALNDNADLYANVLVSRNRDRNDSGSRFWVPDYNGTHNNYVWNATENTLETYQRIFAPEEMPDDARFLTANSLSYSTAFGVKGTFGDSDWDYDAYYSRSGYKVTSDQLWPLVGPMEDFFRNQFMGPQLGTYYGYPVYAPNKPALYQALTPDQFRSFSDNIHNVSRTWTQNVNFQLVNANLFQMPAGPVGMATVFQAGNQYWDNPIDPRVSGGEFFGLNGTSGRGKRENAAVGVEFTVPLLKELTADLAVRYDTYKNVGANSDSAPTYKLGLEFRPMDSLLIRGNYGTAFRAPDMGYIFTGGNGFFSSETDFYKCEIDPNNCALYTGVSVEGNQVGNPDLKSITADSYGFGFVWSPSANFDLHADYYNVSIQDEVVPQSTTQTLFDENECRQGRLDIHSARCVDALSRVIRTAPNPGNPLLSENIDLVIVKGINIAEENVSGITAGTTWRFDTDRIGKFNLGLEYNLTLKHKTKTSPDSPAFDVFSSGQLLTAEFKSIVTGDLGWEYGRWAANLHGIRYGSLPNYAKQFTSDPSNPYVTSNGVGPGMVRPWMLYNLSVDYDITRNSTLSLIVNNIRNSRPPEDPSYDGSQGFAPPYYNIFAYNGYGRSYWLEYKINFGK
;
A
#
# COMPACT_ATOMS: atom_id res chain seq x y z
N MET A 1 6.07 -6.24 -35.23
CA MET A 1 5.01 -5.23 -34.96
C MET A 1 5.45 -4.09 -34.05
N GLN A 2 6.44 -4.29 -33.18
CA GLN A 2 6.91 -3.29 -32.18
C GLN A 2 7.64 -2.06 -32.73
N ARG A 3 8.30 -2.15 -33.90
CA ARG A 3 8.99 -0.97 -34.51
C ARG A 3 8.05 0.08 -35.14
N LYS A 4 6.80 -0.26 -35.42
CA LYS A 4 5.85 0.69 -36.05
C LYS A 4 5.14 1.62 -35.07
N LEU A 5 4.99 1.24 -33.79
CA LEU A 5 4.31 2.05 -32.78
C LEU A 5 5.17 3.22 -32.29
N LEU A 6 6.47 3.01 -32.13
CA LEU A 6 7.37 4.10 -31.72
C LEU A 6 7.49 5.21 -32.79
N THR A 7 7.49 4.81 -34.05
CA THR A 7 7.52 5.75 -35.20
C THR A 7 6.21 6.53 -35.32
N THR A 8 5.08 5.93 -34.97
CA THR A 8 3.77 6.60 -35.05
C THR A 8 3.56 7.61 -33.92
N ALA A 9 4.07 7.35 -32.71
CA ALA A 9 4.00 8.30 -31.59
C ALA A 9 4.87 9.54 -31.85
N ILE A 10 6.04 9.38 -32.46
CA ILE A 10 6.93 10.49 -32.84
C ILE A 10 6.37 11.27 -34.03
N CYS A 11 5.72 10.62 -34.99
CA CYS A 11 5.12 11.31 -36.15
C CYS A 11 3.84 12.07 -35.80
N VAL A 12 3.05 11.61 -34.79
CA VAL A 12 1.86 12.37 -34.34
C VAL A 12 2.24 13.63 -33.57
N ALA A 13 3.38 13.62 -32.86
CA ALA A 13 3.90 14.83 -32.22
C ALA A 13 4.46 15.89 -33.18
N MET A 14 4.82 15.49 -34.42
CA MET A 14 5.35 16.42 -35.44
C MET A 14 4.33 16.86 -36.48
N ALA A 15 3.10 16.35 -36.48
CA ALA A 15 2.11 16.59 -37.53
C ALA A 15 0.90 17.44 -37.11
N VAL A 16 1.03 18.29 -36.07
CA VAL A 16 0.01 19.31 -35.80
C VAL A 16 0.30 20.55 -36.63
N PRO A 17 -0.52 20.89 -37.62
CA PRO A 17 -0.31 22.13 -38.38
C PRO A 17 -0.64 23.34 -37.49
N LEU A 18 0.33 24.23 -37.35
CA LEU A 18 0.20 25.54 -36.75
C LEU A 18 -0.81 26.37 -37.55
N ILE A 19 -2.04 26.47 -37.10
CA ILE A 19 -2.96 27.52 -37.50
C ILE A 19 -2.83 28.64 -36.46
N ALA A 20 -1.95 29.58 -36.73
CA ALA A 20 -1.86 30.81 -35.95
C ALA A 20 -2.71 31.90 -36.61
N PRO A 21 -3.58 32.62 -35.90
CA PRO A 21 -4.13 33.89 -36.40
C PRO A 21 -3.04 34.96 -36.36
N ARG A 22 -2.83 35.62 -37.49
CA ARG A 22 -1.95 36.77 -37.59
C ARG A 22 -2.56 37.94 -36.81
N ALA A 23 -1.94 38.34 -35.71
CA ALA A 23 -2.13 39.64 -35.10
C ALA A 23 -0.98 40.55 -35.52
N HIS A 24 -1.30 41.71 -36.03
CA HIS A 24 -0.33 42.74 -36.43
C HIS A 24 0.32 43.33 -35.17
N ALA A 25 1.62 43.19 -35.06
CA ALA A 25 2.43 43.90 -34.08
C ALA A 25 2.70 45.31 -34.56
N GLN A 26 2.38 46.29 -33.77
CA GLN A 26 2.78 47.67 -33.89
C GLN A 26 4.05 47.88 -33.05
N GLU A 27 5.15 48.25 -33.69
CA GLU A 27 6.40 48.62 -33.06
C GLU A 27 6.24 49.84 -32.16
N ALA A 28 6.69 49.75 -30.90
CA ALA A 28 6.96 50.92 -30.06
C ALA A 28 8.46 50.99 -29.76
N GLN A 29 9.06 52.11 -30.05
CA GLN A 29 10.46 52.46 -29.77
C GLN A 29 10.71 52.67 -28.27
N PRO A 30 11.94 52.45 -27.80
CA PRO A 30 12.32 52.70 -26.40
C PRO A 30 12.76 54.16 -26.21
N ASP A 31 12.31 54.77 -25.13
CA ASP A 31 12.80 56.06 -24.65
C ASP A 31 13.60 55.92 -23.34
N PRO A 32 14.61 56.78 -23.07
CA PRO A 32 15.69 56.45 -22.15
C PRO A 32 15.43 56.87 -20.69
N ALA A 33 16.22 56.24 -19.83
CA ALA A 33 16.30 56.40 -18.38
C ALA A 33 16.40 57.86 -17.90
N THR A 34 15.64 58.18 -16.83
CA THR A 34 15.96 59.24 -15.89
C THR A 34 15.82 58.77 -14.46
N ASP A 35 16.96 58.71 -13.78
CA ASP A 35 17.08 58.60 -12.33
C ASP A 35 16.39 59.77 -11.61
N ARG A 36 15.56 59.47 -10.62
CA ARG A 36 15.34 60.29 -9.41
C ARG A 36 14.90 59.47 -8.22
N PRO A 37 15.50 59.65 -7.02
CA PRO A 37 15.04 58.94 -5.82
C PRO A 37 13.85 59.68 -5.20
N GLY A 38 12.76 59.02 -5.05
CA GLY A 38 11.53 59.51 -4.38
C GLY A 38 11.07 58.51 -3.34
N ASN A 39 10.98 58.98 -2.14
CA ASN A 39 10.52 58.39 -0.91
C ASN A 39 9.58 57.19 -1.04
N ALA A 40 10.05 56.02 -0.64
CA ALA A 40 9.20 54.86 -0.35
C ALA A 40 8.45 55.11 0.95
N SER A 41 7.18 55.42 0.89
CA SER A 41 6.23 55.09 1.91
C SER A 41 6.04 53.59 1.82
N ALA A 42 6.46 52.86 2.85
CA ALA A 42 6.23 51.45 2.93
C ALA A 42 4.73 51.20 3.09
N ASP A 43 4.04 50.92 1.99
CA ASP A 43 2.86 50.07 2.04
C ASP A 43 3.39 48.68 2.40
N ALA A 44 3.04 48.23 3.59
CA ALA A 44 3.22 46.84 4.00
C ALA A 44 2.37 46.01 3.03
N ASP A 45 3.04 45.48 1.98
CA ASP A 45 2.46 44.41 1.20
C ASP A 45 1.96 43.36 2.20
N THR A 46 0.66 43.14 2.19
CA THR A 46 0.04 42.02 2.90
C THR A 46 0.65 40.77 2.32
N LEU A 47 1.64 40.21 3.04
CA LEU A 47 2.17 38.87 2.76
C LEU A 47 0.97 37.95 2.64
N ASP A 48 0.81 37.27 1.50
CA ASP A 48 -0.26 36.31 1.28
C ASP A 48 -0.29 35.37 2.48
N LYS A 49 -1.44 35.34 3.19
CA LYS A 49 -1.62 34.49 4.36
C LYS A 49 -1.56 33.02 3.91
N ILE A 50 -0.47 32.35 4.15
CA ILE A 50 -0.29 30.93 3.81
C ILE A 50 -0.90 30.08 4.93
N VAL A 51 -1.87 29.24 4.57
CA VAL A 51 -2.33 28.16 5.48
C VAL A 51 -1.35 27.02 5.38
N VAL A 52 -0.54 26.84 6.41
CA VAL A 52 0.42 25.73 6.50
C VAL A 52 -0.31 24.48 6.98
N THR A 53 -0.10 23.34 6.32
CA THR A 53 -0.63 22.05 6.77
C THR A 53 -0.17 21.78 8.22
N GLY A 54 -1.10 21.40 9.11
CA GLY A 54 -0.83 21.18 10.54
C GLY A 54 -1.34 22.29 11.48
N SER A 55 -1.84 23.40 10.93
CA SER A 55 -2.61 24.42 11.64
C SER A 55 -3.76 24.90 10.77
N ARG A 56 -4.84 25.36 11.38
CA ARG A 56 -5.97 26.02 10.69
C ARG A 56 -5.85 27.54 10.70
N ILE A 57 -4.91 28.06 11.50
CA ILE A 57 -4.62 29.50 11.62
C ILE A 57 -3.57 29.87 10.57
N PRO A 58 -3.85 30.81 9.64
CA PRO A 58 -2.88 31.31 8.67
C PRO A 58 -1.68 31.94 9.36
N ARG A 59 -0.48 31.65 8.88
CA ARG A 59 0.79 32.13 9.45
C ARG A 59 1.69 32.71 8.37
N ALA A 60 2.53 33.67 8.77
CA ALA A 60 3.59 34.19 7.92
C ALA A 60 4.84 33.27 7.92
N GLN A 61 4.97 32.39 8.91
CA GLN A 61 6.10 31.46 9.06
C GLN A 61 5.68 30.04 8.68
N VAL A 62 6.50 29.38 7.88
CA VAL A 62 6.26 28.02 7.37
C VAL A 62 6.58 26.97 8.45
N GLU A 63 7.62 27.20 9.28
CA GLU A 63 8.01 26.28 10.35
C GLU A 63 7.07 26.41 11.54
N THR A 64 6.57 25.27 12.01
CA THR A 64 5.63 25.15 13.13
C THR A 64 6.20 24.29 14.25
N ALA A 65 5.48 24.20 15.38
CA ALA A 65 5.82 23.33 16.51
C ALA A 65 5.87 21.84 16.12
N SER A 66 5.18 21.44 15.06
CA SER A 66 5.28 20.10 14.45
C SER A 66 6.10 20.17 13.16
N PRO A 67 6.99 19.21 12.90
CA PRO A 67 7.71 19.16 11.64
C PRO A 67 6.74 18.97 10.46
N VAL A 68 7.01 19.63 9.34
CA VAL A 68 6.30 19.45 8.06
C VAL A 68 7.34 19.20 6.99
N VAL A 69 7.20 18.12 6.25
CA VAL A 69 8.00 17.83 5.07
C VAL A 69 7.17 18.20 3.84
N THR A 70 7.64 19.19 3.08
CA THR A 70 6.97 19.64 1.86
C THR A 70 7.74 19.19 0.63
N ILE A 71 7.05 18.51 -0.30
CA ILE A 71 7.59 18.06 -1.57
C ILE A 71 6.90 18.85 -2.67
N THR A 72 7.66 19.69 -3.39
CA THR A 72 7.11 20.56 -4.44
C THR A 72 6.92 19.82 -5.77
N ALA A 73 6.08 20.37 -6.65
CA ALA A 73 5.90 19.85 -8.01
C ALA A 73 7.23 19.79 -8.80
N GLU A 74 8.15 20.71 -8.52
CA GLU A 74 9.49 20.73 -9.15
C GLU A 74 10.34 19.56 -8.67
N GLN A 75 10.34 19.26 -7.37
CA GLN A 75 11.02 18.09 -6.82
C GLN A 75 10.42 16.78 -7.36
N ILE A 76 9.09 16.68 -7.42
CA ILE A 76 8.40 15.51 -8.01
C ILE A 76 8.86 15.29 -9.46
N LYS A 77 8.97 16.36 -10.25
CA LYS A 77 9.44 16.30 -11.64
C LYS A 77 10.93 15.92 -11.72
N SER A 78 11.79 16.64 -10.98
CA SER A 78 13.25 16.49 -11.06
C SER A 78 13.74 15.12 -10.55
N GLN A 79 13.05 14.52 -9.59
CA GLN A 79 13.37 13.19 -9.07
C GLN A 79 12.84 12.05 -9.95
N GLY A 80 12.04 12.37 -11.00
CA GLY A 80 11.62 11.42 -12.03
C GLY A 80 10.55 10.43 -11.62
N PHE A 81 9.75 10.74 -10.62
CA PHE A 81 8.67 9.88 -10.14
C PHE A 81 7.56 9.66 -11.16
N ARG A 82 6.97 8.48 -11.16
CA ARG A 82 5.91 8.10 -12.10
C ARG A 82 4.54 8.61 -11.65
N ASN A 83 4.25 8.47 -10.35
CA ASN A 83 2.98 8.78 -9.72
C ASN A 83 3.20 9.26 -8.27
N VAL A 84 2.12 9.63 -7.61
CA VAL A 84 2.14 10.14 -6.22
C VAL A 84 2.64 9.09 -5.22
N SER A 85 2.31 7.82 -5.43
CA SER A 85 2.76 6.75 -4.53
C SER A 85 4.28 6.54 -4.59
N ASP A 86 4.90 6.67 -5.79
CA ASP A 86 6.35 6.61 -5.92
C ASP A 86 7.05 7.75 -5.14
N VAL A 87 6.49 8.97 -5.19
CA VAL A 87 6.98 10.11 -4.42
C VAL A 87 6.98 9.81 -2.93
N LEU A 88 5.84 9.36 -2.42
CA LEU A 88 5.63 9.14 -0.99
C LEU A 88 6.42 7.95 -0.46
N ARG A 89 6.53 6.87 -1.23
CA ARG A 89 7.27 5.66 -0.86
C ARG A 89 8.77 5.91 -0.70
N GLN A 90 9.32 6.83 -1.47
CA GLN A 90 10.75 7.14 -1.39
C GLN A 90 11.08 8.17 -0.31
N GLN A 91 10.09 8.68 0.42
CA GLN A 91 10.35 9.57 1.54
C GLN A 91 10.98 8.82 2.72
N PRO A 92 11.95 9.41 3.44
CA PRO A 92 12.59 8.78 4.60
C PRO A 92 11.63 8.36 5.70
N LEU A 93 10.50 9.04 5.85
CA LEU A 93 9.45 8.73 6.82
C LEU A 93 8.59 7.50 6.45
N SER A 94 8.63 7.06 5.19
CA SER A 94 7.88 5.89 4.71
C SER A 94 8.67 4.60 4.96
N THR A 95 8.91 4.26 6.22
CA THR A 95 9.75 3.12 6.62
C THR A 95 9.03 1.80 6.62
N GLY A 96 7.71 1.80 6.72
CA GLY A 96 6.89 0.59 6.76
C GLY A 96 6.64 -0.03 5.40
N ALA A 97 5.94 -1.17 5.41
CA ALA A 97 5.59 -1.92 4.21
C ALA A 97 4.95 -1.03 3.15
N VAL A 98 5.65 -0.85 2.08
CA VAL A 98 5.22 -0.02 0.96
C VAL A 98 4.78 -0.94 -0.15
N GLN A 99 3.48 -1.18 -0.20
CA GLN A 99 2.90 -1.96 -1.28
C GLN A 99 2.78 -1.08 -2.51
N ASP A 100 3.48 -1.44 -3.56
CA ASP A 100 3.18 -0.97 -4.90
C ASP A 100 2.00 -1.76 -5.47
N ASN A 101 1.48 -1.40 -6.63
CA ASN A 101 0.53 -2.19 -7.40
C ASN A 101 1.18 -3.52 -7.82
N GLN A 102 1.53 -4.32 -6.83
CA GLN A 102 2.19 -5.61 -6.99
C GLN A 102 1.15 -6.73 -6.99
N PHE A 103 1.61 -7.90 -7.43
CA PHE A 103 0.78 -9.07 -7.52
C PHE A 103 0.10 -9.44 -6.20
N SER A 104 -0.88 -10.22 -6.31
CA SER A 104 -1.66 -10.99 -5.34
C SER A 104 -1.65 -10.56 -3.87
N GLY A 105 -2.77 -10.49 -3.34
CA GLY A 105 -3.12 -10.20 -1.96
C GLY A 105 -4.56 -9.76 -1.94
N PHE A 106 -5.08 -9.50 -0.77
CA PHE A 106 -6.45 -9.04 -0.60
C PHE A 106 -6.71 -7.67 -1.24
N THR A 107 -5.65 -6.90 -1.53
CA THR A 107 -5.69 -5.51 -2.03
C THR A 107 -4.93 -5.34 -3.34
N ALA A 108 -4.88 -6.38 -4.18
CA ALA A 108 -4.33 -6.27 -5.52
C ALA A 108 -4.91 -5.04 -6.24
N THR A 109 -4.08 -4.29 -6.98
CA THR A 109 -4.45 -3.07 -7.71
C THR A 109 -4.46 -1.77 -6.90
N ALA A 110 -4.22 -1.78 -5.59
CA ALA A 110 -4.13 -0.59 -4.75
C ALA A 110 -2.69 -0.28 -4.35
N THR A 111 -2.40 1.00 -4.13
CA THR A 111 -1.13 1.46 -3.57
C THR A 111 -1.34 2.14 -2.22
N THR A 112 -0.51 1.76 -1.25
CA THR A 112 -0.56 2.29 0.11
C THR A 112 0.76 2.92 0.49
N ILE A 113 0.74 3.70 1.56
CA ILE A 113 1.94 4.12 2.28
C ILE A 113 1.79 3.86 3.77
N SER A 114 2.92 3.74 4.44
CA SER A 114 3.01 3.55 5.88
C SER A 114 4.06 4.50 6.42
N LEU A 115 3.62 5.50 7.17
CA LEU A 115 4.52 6.42 7.86
C LEU A 115 5.03 5.79 9.16
N LEU A 116 6.31 5.99 9.45
CA LEU A 116 6.97 5.57 10.69
C LEU A 116 6.92 4.05 10.94
N GLY A 117 6.69 3.23 9.91
CA GLY A 117 6.55 1.78 10.05
C GLY A 117 5.19 1.31 10.58
N LEU A 118 4.30 2.22 10.92
CA LEU A 118 2.97 1.91 11.45
C LEU A 118 2.01 1.45 10.33
N SER A 119 0.90 0.80 10.69
CA SER A 119 -0.10 0.35 9.71
C SER A 119 -0.55 1.49 8.77
N PRO A 120 -0.75 1.23 7.46
CA PRO A 120 -1.29 2.21 6.53
C PRO A 120 -2.59 2.86 7.00
N SER A 121 -3.37 2.15 7.81
CA SER A 121 -4.61 2.64 8.40
C SER A 121 -4.40 3.81 9.39
N PHE A 122 -3.21 4.00 9.92
CA PHE A 122 -2.87 5.11 10.83
C PHE A 122 -2.38 6.37 10.11
N THR A 123 -2.27 6.35 8.79
CA THR A 123 -1.89 7.50 7.97
C THR A 123 -3.11 8.11 7.30
N LEU A 124 -3.43 9.35 7.64
CA LEU A 124 -4.56 10.07 7.04
C LEU A 124 -4.14 10.73 5.72
N ILE A 125 -4.80 10.35 4.63
CA ILE A 125 -4.57 10.93 3.30
C ILE A 125 -5.64 11.98 3.01
N LEU A 126 -5.19 13.19 2.66
CA LEU A 126 -6.04 14.32 2.33
C LEU A 126 -5.72 14.83 0.91
N VAL A 127 -6.73 15.35 0.23
CA VAL A 127 -6.59 16.19 -0.96
C VAL A 127 -7.19 17.56 -0.65
N ASP A 128 -6.37 18.60 -0.75
CA ASP A 128 -6.75 19.97 -0.36
C ASP A 128 -7.36 20.03 1.06
N GLY A 129 -6.80 19.30 2.02
CA GLY A 129 -7.27 19.25 3.40
C GLY A 129 -8.55 18.43 3.64
N ARG A 130 -9.05 17.69 2.65
CA ARG A 130 -10.28 16.90 2.71
C ARG A 130 -9.99 15.42 2.59
N PRO A 131 -10.57 14.55 3.46
CA PRO A 131 -10.33 13.11 3.41
C PRO A 131 -10.90 12.48 2.13
N LEU A 132 -10.14 11.57 1.54
CA LEU A 132 -10.62 10.68 0.48
C LEU A 132 -11.41 9.51 1.09
N ALA A 133 -12.26 8.87 0.27
CA ALA A 133 -12.87 7.60 0.63
C ALA A 133 -11.82 6.49 0.66
N ASP A 134 -11.96 5.57 1.61
CA ASP A 134 -11.12 4.39 1.68
C ASP A 134 -11.28 3.51 0.45
N TYR A 135 -10.24 2.74 0.14
CA TYR A 135 -10.32 1.66 -0.84
C TYR A 135 -11.31 0.60 -0.35
N PRO A 136 -12.20 0.05 -1.20
CA PRO A 136 -13.26 -0.83 -0.71
C PRO A 136 -12.80 -2.22 -0.27
N LEU A 137 -11.64 -2.71 -0.75
CA LEU A 137 -11.02 -3.92 -0.25
C LEU A 137 -10.12 -3.57 0.95
N LEU A 138 -10.06 -4.47 1.93
CA LEU A 138 -9.32 -4.22 3.16
C LEU A 138 -7.85 -4.57 3.02
N TYR A 139 -6.97 -3.79 3.62
CA TYR A 139 -5.54 -4.10 3.73
C TYR A 139 -5.35 -5.41 4.51
N ASN A 140 -4.72 -6.40 3.89
CA ASN A 140 -4.60 -7.76 4.40
C ASN A 140 -5.93 -8.37 4.87
N GLY A 141 -7.06 -8.00 4.23
CA GLY A 141 -8.39 -8.45 4.60
C GLY A 141 -8.92 -7.91 5.93
N GLN A 142 -8.29 -6.92 6.53
CA GLN A 142 -8.55 -6.48 7.90
C GLN A 142 -8.89 -5.00 8.04
N SER A 143 -7.95 -4.08 7.73
CA SER A 143 -8.09 -2.66 8.03
C SER A 143 -8.42 -1.82 6.79
N ASN A 144 -9.14 -0.73 7.01
CA ASN A 144 -9.41 0.25 5.95
C ASN A 144 -8.18 1.12 5.68
N PHE A 145 -7.98 1.50 4.43
CA PHE A 145 -6.90 2.39 3.99
C PHE A 145 -7.30 3.19 2.76
N THR A 146 -6.56 4.24 2.44
CA THR A 146 -6.80 5.09 1.26
C THR A 146 -5.82 4.73 0.15
N ASP A 147 -6.34 4.54 -1.07
CA ASP A 147 -5.54 4.28 -2.28
C ASP A 147 -5.05 5.58 -2.93
N LEU A 148 -3.80 5.57 -3.42
CA LEU A 148 -3.12 6.73 -4.01
C LEU A 148 -3.10 6.75 -5.54
N THR A 149 -3.55 5.69 -6.21
CA THR A 149 -3.49 5.57 -7.69
C THR A 149 -4.37 6.57 -8.41
N SER A 150 -5.38 7.10 -7.72
CA SER A 150 -6.41 7.97 -8.30
C SER A 150 -5.98 9.42 -8.52
N ILE A 151 -4.78 9.83 -8.07
CA ILE A 151 -4.37 11.25 -8.04
C ILE A 151 -3.44 11.56 -9.22
N PRO A 152 -3.86 12.44 -10.19
CA PRO A 152 -3.04 12.79 -11.33
C PRO A 152 -1.87 13.69 -10.91
N VAL A 153 -0.64 13.21 -11.11
CA VAL A 153 0.57 13.89 -10.64
C VAL A 153 0.77 15.28 -11.27
N ALA A 154 0.26 15.51 -12.49
CA ALA A 154 0.33 16.82 -13.14
C ALA A 154 -0.41 17.94 -12.41
N MET A 155 -1.43 17.56 -11.65
CA MET A 155 -2.25 18.51 -10.91
C MET A 155 -1.75 18.75 -9.49
N VAL A 156 -0.75 18.02 -9.05
CA VAL A 156 -0.14 18.22 -7.73
C VAL A 156 0.70 19.51 -7.77
N GLU A 157 0.43 20.41 -6.83
CA GLU A 157 1.25 21.60 -6.57
C GLU A 157 2.35 21.27 -5.57
N ARG A 158 1.97 20.59 -4.49
CA ARG A 158 2.90 20.07 -3.47
C ARG A 158 2.25 18.97 -2.66
N ILE A 159 3.07 18.22 -1.94
CA ILE A 159 2.63 17.24 -0.94
C ILE A 159 3.24 17.63 0.39
N ASP A 160 2.38 17.82 1.40
CA ASP A 160 2.81 18.11 2.76
C ASP A 160 2.64 16.84 3.61
N ILE A 161 3.72 16.40 4.27
CA ILE A 161 3.73 15.25 5.18
C ILE A 161 3.97 15.76 6.60
N LEU A 162 3.04 15.47 7.49
CA LEU A 162 3.15 15.77 8.92
C LEU A 162 3.32 14.45 9.68
N PRO A 163 4.52 14.12 10.13
CA PRO A 163 4.72 12.91 10.91
C PRO A 163 4.16 13.06 12.33
N GLY A 164 3.80 11.92 12.91
CA GLY A 164 3.26 11.83 14.25
C GLY A 164 1.82 12.28 14.37
N ASN A 165 1.35 12.36 15.60
CA ASN A 165 -0.06 12.59 15.88
C ASN A 165 -0.57 13.98 15.45
N GLN A 166 -1.63 13.98 14.66
CA GLN A 166 -2.35 15.17 14.20
C GLN A 166 -3.87 15.08 14.45
N SER A 167 -4.32 14.18 15.32
CA SER A 167 -5.76 13.93 15.53
C SER A 167 -6.51 15.13 16.10
N SER A 168 -5.86 15.99 16.89
CA SER A 168 -6.48 17.22 17.43
C SER A 168 -6.83 18.26 16.36
N ILE A 169 -6.22 18.16 15.16
CA ILE A 169 -6.50 19.05 14.03
C ILE A 169 -7.41 18.38 13.01
N TYR A 170 -7.09 17.12 12.65
CA TYR A 170 -7.72 16.41 11.53
C TYR A 170 -8.69 15.30 11.94
N GLY A 171 -8.69 14.87 13.22
CA GLY A 171 -9.56 13.81 13.75
C GLY A 171 -8.95 12.41 13.66
N SER A 172 -9.80 11.40 13.64
CA SER A 172 -9.44 9.98 13.58
C SER A 172 -8.51 9.65 12.40
N ALA A 173 -7.69 8.62 12.56
CA ALA A 173 -6.71 8.10 11.60
C ALA A 173 -5.39 8.88 11.47
N ALA A 174 -5.23 10.05 12.08
CA ALA A 174 -3.99 10.82 12.02
C ALA A 174 -3.02 10.47 13.17
N ILE A 175 -2.78 9.17 13.43
CA ILE A 175 -1.86 8.68 14.48
C ILE A 175 -0.41 8.68 13.98
N ALA A 176 -0.13 8.02 12.86
CA ALA A 176 1.20 7.99 12.24
C ALA A 176 1.55 9.31 11.56
N GLY A 177 0.53 10.02 11.12
CA GLY A 177 0.67 11.32 10.48
C GLY A 177 -0.42 11.62 9.47
N VAL A 178 -0.21 12.73 8.77
CA VAL A 178 -1.08 13.22 7.71
C VAL A 178 -0.25 13.42 6.45
N VAL A 179 -0.79 13.00 5.32
CA VAL A 179 -0.29 13.34 3.98
C VAL A 179 -1.36 14.17 3.29
N ASN A 180 -1.07 15.45 3.09
CA ASN A 180 -1.98 16.37 2.43
C ASN A 180 -1.47 16.69 1.03
N ILE A 181 -2.20 16.27 0.00
CA ILE A 181 -1.87 16.49 -1.40
C ILE A 181 -2.60 17.74 -1.86
N ILE A 182 -1.86 18.80 -2.09
CA ILE A 182 -2.38 20.09 -2.53
C ILE A 182 -2.37 20.10 -4.05
N LEU A 183 -3.54 20.36 -4.63
CA LEU A 183 -3.71 20.45 -6.08
C LEU A 183 -3.60 21.91 -6.56
N LYS A 184 -3.16 22.07 -7.81
CA LYS A 184 -3.06 23.38 -8.46
C LYS A 184 -4.43 24.03 -8.56
N LYS A 185 -4.56 25.24 -8.03
CA LYS A 185 -5.81 26.03 -8.04
C LYS A 185 -5.81 27.11 -9.11
N HIS A 186 -4.64 27.44 -9.63
CA HIS A 186 -4.46 28.43 -10.67
C HIS A 186 -3.40 27.95 -11.67
N ILE A 187 -3.72 28.04 -12.97
CA ILE A 187 -2.81 27.77 -14.08
C ILE A 187 -3.08 28.84 -15.13
N ASP A 188 -2.04 29.54 -15.55
CA ASP A 188 -2.11 30.48 -16.70
C ASP A 188 -1.84 29.76 -18.01
N GLY A 189 -2.80 29.86 -18.95
CA GLY A 189 -2.69 29.24 -20.25
C GLY A 189 -2.89 27.72 -20.22
N MET A 190 -2.21 27.01 -21.11
CA MET A 190 -2.33 25.56 -21.28
C MET A 190 -0.96 24.92 -21.33
N GLN A 191 -0.86 23.68 -20.83
CA GLN A 191 0.35 22.86 -20.85
C GLN A 191 0.01 21.46 -21.36
N LEU A 192 0.79 21.00 -22.33
CA LEU A 192 0.80 19.60 -22.77
C LEU A 192 2.11 18.94 -22.31
N ASP A 193 2.00 17.77 -21.70
CA ASP A 193 3.10 16.92 -21.27
C ASP A 193 2.91 15.53 -21.85
N VAL A 194 3.89 15.02 -22.56
CA VAL A 194 3.90 13.69 -23.16
C VAL A 194 5.14 12.95 -22.70
N ARG A 195 4.95 11.82 -22.05
CA ARG A 195 6.03 10.98 -21.54
C ARG A 195 5.90 9.56 -22.08
N ALA A 196 7.01 8.98 -22.51
CA ALA A 196 7.09 7.58 -22.91
C ALA A 196 8.42 6.97 -22.51
N GLY A 197 8.41 5.69 -22.18
CA GLY A 197 9.62 4.99 -21.76
C GLY A 197 9.40 3.50 -21.48
N GLY A 198 10.37 2.89 -20.83
CA GLY A 198 10.38 1.47 -20.48
C GLY A 198 11.60 1.08 -19.66
N TYR A 199 11.84 -0.20 -19.59
CA TYR A 199 12.94 -0.77 -18.81
C TYR A 199 14.01 -1.37 -19.73
N THR A 200 15.28 -1.30 -19.33
CA THR A 200 16.40 -1.82 -20.14
C THR A 200 16.34 -3.34 -20.30
N ASP A 201 15.81 -4.03 -19.31
CA ASP A 201 15.72 -5.49 -19.28
C ASP A 201 14.38 -6.00 -19.84
N GLY A 202 13.57 -5.09 -20.45
CA GLY A 202 12.28 -5.40 -21.04
C GLY A 202 11.09 -5.27 -20.08
N GLY A 203 9.87 -5.30 -20.65
CA GLY A 203 8.61 -5.10 -19.92
C GLY A 203 8.40 -3.66 -19.44
N GLY A 204 7.28 -3.41 -18.76
CA GLY A 204 6.99 -2.15 -18.10
C GLY A 204 6.97 -0.93 -19.00
N GLN A 205 6.67 -1.07 -20.30
CA GLN A 205 6.50 0.09 -21.19
C GLN A 205 5.44 1.01 -20.62
N ASN A 206 5.73 2.32 -20.62
CA ASN A 206 4.88 3.29 -19.97
C ASN A 206 4.67 4.49 -20.89
N GLN A 207 3.46 4.99 -20.91
CA GLN A 207 3.06 6.19 -21.66
C GLN A 207 2.16 7.04 -20.76
N ARG A 208 2.41 8.35 -20.78
CA ARG A 208 1.58 9.33 -20.07
C ARG A 208 1.35 10.54 -20.95
N LEU A 209 0.09 10.92 -21.08
CA LEU A 209 -0.35 12.15 -21.73
C LEU A 209 -1.07 13.01 -20.70
N GLN A 210 -0.63 14.22 -20.50
CA GLN A 210 -1.24 15.18 -19.60
C GLN A 210 -1.55 16.48 -20.33
N LEU A 211 -2.75 16.97 -20.13
CA LEU A 211 -3.18 18.27 -20.61
C LEU A 211 -3.75 19.04 -19.44
N THR A 212 -3.13 20.17 -19.10
CA THR A 212 -3.57 21.03 -18.02
C THR A 212 -3.75 22.45 -18.52
N GLY A 213 -4.64 23.19 -17.89
CA GLY A 213 -4.88 24.57 -18.28
C GLY A 213 -5.72 25.32 -17.28
N GLY A 214 -5.74 26.61 -17.46
CA GLY A 214 -6.57 27.49 -16.65
C GLY A 214 -6.74 28.83 -17.31
N GLN A 215 -7.75 29.53 -16.87
CA GLN A 215 -8.06 30.88 -17.33
C GLN A 215 -8.89 31.60 -16.28
N ASP A 216 -8.59 32.87 -16.13
CA ASP A 216 -9.37 33.77 -15.30
C ASP A 216 -10.15 34.74 -16.21
N TRP A 217 -11.44 34.83 -15.88
CA TRP A 217 -12.34 35.88 -16.42
C TRP A 217 -12.75 36.79 -15.26
N SER A 218 -13.36 37.88 -15.56
CA SER A 218 -13.83 38.79 -14.50
C SER A 218 -14.70 38.05 -13.46
N GLY A 219 -14.11 37.75 -12.32
CA GLY A 219 -14.75 37.07 -11.16
C GLY A 219 -14.85 35.55 -11.26
N LEU A 220 -14.45 34.91 -12.38
CA LEU A 220 -14.46 33.44 -12.52
C LEU A 220 -13.07 32.94 -12.84
N GLY A 221 -12.46 32.19 -11.95
CA GLY A 221 -11.24 31.42 -12.18
C GLY A 221 -11.56 29.95 -12.48
N LEU A 222 -10.95 29.38 -13.51
CA LEU A 222 -11.12 27.97 -13.86
C LEU A 222 -9.75 27.32 -14.09
N THR A 223 -9.50 26.21 -13.42
CA THR A 223 -8.32 25.35 -13.60
C THR A 223 -8.76 23.92 -13.88
N TRP A 224 -8.15 23.27 -14.84
CA TRP A 224 -8.51 21.91 -15.23
C TRP A 224 -7.28 21.09 -15.63
N GLY A 225 -7.43 19.77 -15.55
CA GLY A 225 -6.42 18.83 -15.99
C GLY A 225 -7.02 17.49 -16.41
N LEU A 226 -6.41 16.90 -17.43
CA LEU A 226 -6.70 15.56 -17.92
C LEU A 226 -5.40 14.76 -17.98
N GLN A 227 -5.42 13.53 -17.53
CA GLN A 227 -4.29 12.62 -17.62
C GLN A 227 -4.76 11.26 -18.14
N TYR A 228 -4.08 10.77 -19.17
CA TYR A 228 -4.12 9.37 -19.57
C TYR A 228 -2.77 8.73 -19.26
N SER A 229 -2.79 7.54 -18.67
CA SER A 229 -1.59 6.74 -18.40
C SER A 229 -1.82 5.28 -18.79
N GLN A 230 -0.77 4.65 -19.28
CA GLN A 230 -0.72 3.21 -19.54
C GLN A 230 0.64 2.68 -19.11
N GLN A 231 0.65 1.52 -18.46
CA GLN A 231 1.84 0.79 -18.07
C GLN A 231 1.64 -0.68 -18.41
N ASP A 232 2.60 -1.27 -19.11
CA ASP A 232 2.64 -2.69 -19.37
C ASP A 232 3.22 -3.46 -18.17
N PRO A 233 2.92 -4.73 -17.99
CA PRO A 233 3.45 -5.52 -16.87
C PRO A 233 4.93 -5.81 -17.02
N ILE A 234 5.57 -6.12 -15.88
CA ILE A 234 6.88 -6.76 -15.81
C ILE A 234 6.69 -8.14 -15.20
N TYR A 235 7.15 -9.18 -15.89
CA TYR A 235 7.17 -10.54 -15.40
C TYR A 235 8.55 -10.91 -14.87
N LEU A 236 8.62 -11.86 -13.94
CA LEU A 236 9.87 -12.35 -13.36
C LEU A 236 10.81 -12.91 -14.43
N ASN A 237 10.29 -13.56 -15.49
CA ASN A 237 11.09 -14.07 -16.61
C ASN A 237 11.74 -12.99 -17.49
N GLN A 238 11.46 -11.72 -17.22
CA GLN A 238 12.12 -10.58 -17.87
C GLN A 238 13.30 -10.07 -17.05
N ARG A 239 13.67 -10.74 -15.97
CA ARG A 239 14.80 -10.41 -15.11
C ARG A 239 15.68 -11.64 -14.95
N ASP A 240 16.89 -11.56 -15.47
CA ASP A 240 17.89 -12.65 -15.52
C ASP A 240 18.30 -13.21 -14.15
N TYR A 241 17.85 -12.61 -13.06
CA TYR A 241 18.12 -13.04 -11.69
C TYR A 241 16.85 -13.55 -10.97
N THR A 242 15.74 -13.71 -11.68
CA THR A 242 14.46 -14.23 -11.14
C THR A 242 13.68 -15.06 -12.16
N ASP A 243 14.28 -15.35 -13.32
CA ASP A 243 13.55 -16.04 -14.41
C ASP A 243 13.36 -17.53 -14.16
N THR A 244 14.24 -18.11 -13.35
CA THR A 244 14.21 -19.55 -13.02
C THR A 244 14.54 -19.82 -11.54
N THR A 245 14.23 -21.03 -11.09
CA THR A 245 14.65 -21.49 -9.75
C THR A 245 16.16 -21.71 -9.64
N ASP A 246 16.90 -21.73 -10.74
CA ASP A 246 18.37 -21.80 -10.74
C ASP A 246 19.02 -20.54 -10.18
N ASP A 247 18.32 -19.40 -10.23
CA ASP A 247 18.77 -18.12 -9.68
C ASP A 247 18.68 -18.04 -8.15
N ASN A 248 18.05 -19.05 -7.52
CA ASN A 248 17.93 -19.06 -6.08
C ASN A 248 19.33 -18.97 -5.43
N PRO A 249 19.57 -17.95 -4.56
CA PRO A 249 20.87 -17.81 -3.90
C PRO A 249 21.19 -18.98 -2.96
N ASN A 250 20.18 -19.75 -2.51
CA ASN A 250 20.36 -20.99 -1.76
C ASN A 250 20.43 -22.19 -2.73
N PRO A 251 21.60 -22.83 -2.92
CA PRO A 251 21.72 -23.96 -3.82
C PRO A 251 20.83 -25.15 -3.50
N ASN A 252 20.45 -25.31 -2.21
CA ASN A 252 19.61 -26.41 -1.76
C ASN A 252 18.15 -26.28 -2.23
N LEU A 253 17.76 -25.10 -2.71
CA LEU A 253 16.42 -24.80 -3.19
C LEU A 253 16.35 -24.70 -4.72
N ARG A 254 17.43 -24.99 -5.44
CA ARG A 254 17.50 -24.94 -6.91
C ARG A 254 16.91 -26.19 -7.57
N TYR A 255 15.64 -26.44 -7.30
CA TYR A 255 14.85 -27.44 -8.01
C TYR A 255 13.59 -26.81 -8.60
N GLY A 256 12.99 -27.45 -9.61
CA GLY A 256 11.82 -26.94 -10.31
C GLY A 256 10.59 -26.88 -9.42
N SER A 257 9.65 -26.05 -9.81
CA SER A 257 8.30 -26.10 -9.26
C SER A 257 7.64 -27.43 -9.59
N ARG A 258 7.01 -28.04 -8.60
CA ARG A 258 6.42 -29.37 -8.66
C ARG A 258 5.08 -29.32 -9.39
N THR A 259 5.13 -29.34 -10.72
CA THR A 259 3.93 -29.16 -11.53
C THR A 259 3.04 -30.40 -11.53
N HIS A 260 3.66 -31.59 -11.55
CA HIS A 260 2.95 -32.87 -11.48
C HIS A 260 3.68 -33.77 -10.49
N ILE A 261 3.00 -34.15 -9.41
CA ILE A 261 3.57 -35.07 -8.41
C ILE A 261 2.52 -36.11 -7.98
N ILE A 262 3.06 -37.27 -7.67
CA ILE A 262 2.40 -38.33 -6.91
C ILE A 262 3.26 -38.52 -5.67
N LEU A 263 2.70 -38.28 -4.48
CA LEU A 263 3.41 -38.36 -3.22
C LEU A 263 2.92 -39.57 -2.43
N ASN A 264 3.85 -40.47 -2.08
CA ASN A 264 3.56 -41.58 -1.17
C ASN A 264 3.39 -41.07 0.26
N GLY A 265 2.23 -41.31 0.87
CA GLY A 265 1.89 -40.81 2.19
C GLY A 265 2.68 -41.46 3.35
N PHE A 266 3.25 -42.66 3.16
CA PHE A 266 4.03 -43.33 4.17
C PHE A 266 5.51 -42.95 4.16
N THR A 267 6.10 -42.88 2.97
CA THR A 267 7.54 -42.58 2.80
C THR A 267 7.82 -41.09 2.65
N GLY A 268 6.82 -40.31 2.26
CA GLY A 268 6.95 -38.90 1.92
C GLY A 268 7.81 -38.67 0.65
N THR A 269 8.02 -39.69 -0.18
CA THR A 269 8.77 -39.63 -1.44
C THR A 269 7.83 -39.47 -2.63
N TYR A 270 8.35 -38.90 -3.72
CA TYR A 270 7.62 -38.82 -4.97
C TYR A 270 7.73 -40.15 -5.73
N ASP A 271 6.65 -40.49 -6.45
CA ASP A 271 6.70 -41.52 -7.47
C ASP A 271 7.46 -40.98 -8.71
N ASP A 272 8.43 -41.70 -9.20
CA ASP A 272 9.24 -41.28 -10.35
C ASP A 272 8.38 -41.24 -11.63
N PRO A 273 8.18 -40.09 -12.27
CA PRO A 273 7.36 -39.98 -13.46
C PRO A 273 7.96 -40.68 -14.69
N GLY A 274 9.31 -40.93 -14.70
CA GLY A 274 10.00 -41.48 -15.87
C GLY A 274 9.67 -40.74 -17.16
N ASP A 275 9.41 -41.51 -18.23
CA ASP A 275 9.10 -40.97 -19.56
C ASP A 275 7.70 -40.31 -19.64
N LEU A 276 6.86 -40.46 -18.63
CA LEU A 276 5.54 -39.82 -18.61
C LEU A 276 5.64 -38.27 -18.58
N CYS A 277 6.73 -37.73 -18.03
CA CYS A 277 6.98 -36.30 -18.01
C CYS A 277 7.15 -35.69 -19.41
N ASP A 278 7.60 -36.49 -20.40
CA ASP A 278 7.81 -36.05 -21.79
C ASP A 278 6.48 -35.60 -22.44
N ASN A 279 5.34 -36.19 -22.03
CA ASN A 279 4.03 -35.83 -22.56
C ASN A 279 3.61 -34.37 -22.27
N VAL A 280 4.21 -33.75 -21.26
CA VAL A 280 3.93 -32.37 -20.82
C VAL A 280 5.17 -31.47 -20.94
N SER A 281 6.20 -31.95 -21.65
CA SER A 281 7.51 -31.26 -21.80
C SER A 281 7.41 -29.87 -22.45
N PHE A 282 6.37 -29.63 -23.27
CA PHE A 282 6.13 -28.35 -23.96
C PHE A 282 5.56 -27.27 -23.03
N LEU A 283 5.03 -27.62 -21.87
CA LEU A 283 4.47 -26.67 -20.90
C LEU A 283 5.54 -25.73 -20.32
N TYR A 284 5.11 -24.57 -19.87
CA TYR A 284 5.97 -23.49 -19.39
C TYR A 284 7.05 -23.09 -20.42
N GLY A 285 6.61 -22.95 -21.68
CA GLY A 285 7.51 -22.61 -22.79
C GLY A 285 8.52 -23.71 -23.15
N GLY A 286 8.18 -24.98 -22.91
CA GLY A 286 9.06 -26.13 -23.21
C GLY A 286 10.12 -26.41 -22.13
N THR A 287 9.87 -25.99 -20.87
CA THR A 287 10.84 -26.15 -19.78
C THR A 287 10.45 -27.22 -18.75
N THR A 288 9.30 -27.87 -18.92
CA THR A 288 8.85 -28.96 -18.05
C THR A 288 9.65 -30.23 -18.32
N LYS A 289 10.23 -30.80 -17.29
CA LYS A 289 11.05 -32.02 -17.36
C LYS A 289 11.11 -32.74 -16.01
N VAL A 290 11.67 -33.93 -16.00
CA VAL A 290 12.00 -34.61 -14.74
C VAL A 290 13.07 -33.79 -14.01
N ASP A 291 12.79 -33.47 -12.76
CA ASP A 291 13.70 -32.80 -11.83
C ASP A 291 13.76 -33.57 -10.50
N PHE A 292 14.75 -33.28 -9.68
CA PHE A 292 15.03 -34.03 -8.45
C PHE A 292 14.99 -33.12 -7.23
N ARG A 293 14.24 -33.53 -6.19
CA ARG A 293 14.26 -32.88 -4.87
C ARG A 293 14.94 -33.77 -3.83
N PRO A 294 16.01 -33.28 -3.16
CA PRO A 294 16.67 -34.01 -2.11
C PRO A 294 15.71 -34.48 -1.02
N GLY A 295 15.81 -35.75 -0.63
CA GLY A 295 14.95 -36.38 0.39
C GLY A 295 13.52 -36.70 -0.08
N ARG A 296 13.15 -36.37 -1.33
CA ARG A 296 11.80 -36.63 -1.88
C ARG A 296 11.83 -37.45 -3.17
N GLY A 297 12.89 -37.34 -4.00
CA GLY A 297 13.03 -38.08 -5.26
C GLY A 297 12.68 -37.25 -6.50
N ASN A 298 12.53 -37.98 -7.62
CA ASN A 298 12.22 -37.40 -8.92
C ASN A 298 10.74 -36.96 -9.00
N PHE A 299 10.48 -35.89 -9.77
CA PHE A 299 9.15 -35.38 -10.05
C PHE A 299 9.15 -34.67 -11.41
N CYS A 300 7.98 -34.47 -11.99
CA CYS A 300 7.82 -33.66 -13.19
C CYS A 300 7.56 -32.20 -12.83
N GLY A 301 8.42 -31.29 -13.32
CA GLY A 301 8.33 -29.89 -12.95
C GLY A 301 9.02 -28.93 -13.90
N SER A 302 8.87 -27.65 -13.66
CA SER A 302 9.51 -26.58 -14.43
C SER A 302 10.27 -25.63 -13.53
N ARG A 303 11.53 -25.34 -13.90
CA ARG A 303 12.34 -24.31 -13.23
C ARG A 303 11.95 -22.90 -13.65
N ALA A 304 11.28 -22.74 -14.77
CA ALA A 304 10.80 -21.45 -15.29
C ALA A 304 9.40 -21.06 -14.78
N GLN A 305 8.69 -21.93 -14.06
CA GLN A 305 7.33 -21.64 -13.57
C GLN A 305 7.23 -20.33 -12.77
N PRO A 306 8.16 -19.99 -11.86
CA PRO A 306 8.08 -18.72 -11.12
C PRO A 306 8.16 -17.49 -12.04
N GLY A 307 8.79 -17.61 -13.19
CA GLY A 307 8.97 -16.53 -14.16
C GLY A 307 7.68 -15.95 -14.74
N TYR A 308 6.57 -16.65 -14.61
CA TYR A 308 5.28 -16.21 -15.16
C TYR A 308 4.51 -15.26 -14.26
N VAL A 309 4.96 -14.99 -13.04
CA VAL A 309 4.35 -14.05 -12.11
C VAL A 309 4.74 -12.61 -12.47
N SER A 310 3.78 -11.66 -12.42
CA SER A 310 4.04 -10.25 -12.63
C SER A 310 4.58 -9.61 -11.35
N ILE A 311 5.67 -8.83 -11.45
CA ILE A 311 6.19 -8.00 -10.37
C ILE A 311 5.77 -6.54 -10.51
N LEU A 312 5.32 -6.14 -11.68
CA LEU A 312 4.65 -4.87 -11.96
C LEU A 312 3.43 -5.20 -12.80
N ASN A 313 2.27 -4.71 -12.43
CA ASN A 313 1.01 -5.05 -13.09
C ASN A 313 0.73 -4.16 -14.30
N GLU A 314 -0.12 -4.63 -15.21
CA GLU A 314 -0.70 -3.79 -16.27
C GLU A 314 -1.64 -2.78 -15.63
N GLU A 315 -1.48 -1.49 -15.96
CA GLU A 315 -2.37 -0.42 -15.52
C GLU A 315 -2.74 0.49 -16.69
N LYS A 316 -4.01 0.87 -16.77
CA LYS A 316 -4.52 1.90 -17.70
C LYS A 316 -5.41 2.85 -16.93
N GLY A 317 -5.06 4.13 -16.94
CA GLY A 317 -5.75 5.16 -16.17
C GLY A 317 -6.22 6.34 -17.01
N LEU A 318 -7.37 6.89 -16.67
CA LEU A 318 -7.86 8.17 -17.15
C LEU A 318 -8.35 8.98 -15.96
N SER A 319 -7.73 10.15 -15.72
CA SER A 319 -8.07 11.02 -14.60
C SER A 319 -8.40 12.41 -15.10
N GLY A 320 -9.38 13.06 -14.45
CA GLY A 320 -9.78 14.43 -14.72
C GLY A 320 -9.90 15.25 -13.45
N TYR A 321 -9.46 16.48 -13.51
CA TYR A 321 -9.57 17.47 -12.43
C TYR A 321 -10.19 18.75 -12.96
N LEU A 322 -11.06 19.35 -12.16
CA LEU A 322 -11.67 20.65 -12.42
C LEU A 322 -11.76 21.42 -11.10
N ASN A 323 -11.22 22.63 -11.09
CA ASN A 323 -11.38 23.60 -10.00
C ASN A 323 -11.96 24.90 -10.56
N GLY A 324 -13.02 25.38 -9.95
CA GLY A 324 -13.64 26.67 -10.28
C GLY A 324 -13.75 27.54 -9.05
N THR A 325 -13.44 28.80 -9.17
CA THR A 325 -13.66 29.85 -8.14
C THR A 325 -14.46 30.97 -8.74
N PHE A 326 -15.45 31.47 -8.00
CA PHE A 326 -16.27 32.58 -8.45
C PHE A 326 -16.41 33.62 -7.34
N ALA A 327 -15.90 34.83 -7.59
CA ALA A 327 -16.01 35.96 -6.66
C ALA A 327 -17.46 36.43 -6.60
N LEU A 328 -18.12 36.22 -5.44
CA LEU A 328 -19.46 36.73 -5.19
C LEU A 328 -19.43 38.25 -4.95
N ASN A 329 -18.45 38.70 -4.20
CA ASN A 329 -18.12 40.08 -3.88
C ASN A 329 -16.66 40.14 -3.39
N ASP A 330 -16.20 41.30 -2.98
CA ASP A 330 -14.81 41.53 -2.53
C ASP A 330 -14.42 40.69 -1.29
N ASN A 331 -15.42 40.19 -0.54
CA ASN A 331 -15.21 39.48 0.72
C ASN A 331 -15.64 38.00 0.67
N ALA A 332 -16.10 37.47 -0.46
CA ALA A 332 -16.64 36.11 -0.53
C ALA A 332 -16.44 35.44 -1.90
N ASP A 333 -15.89 34.26 -1.91
CA ASP A 333 -15.72 33.38 -3.06
C ASP A 333 -16.55 32.11 -2.92
N LEU A 334 -17.27 31.76 -3.98
CA LEU A 334 -17.72 30.37 -4.20
C LEU A 334 -16.59 29.56 -4.83
N TYR A 335 -16.48 28.30 -4.42
CA TYR A 335 -15.57 27.38 -5.08
C TYR A 335 -16.16 25.99 -5.28
N ALA A 336 -15.70 25.32 -6.31
CA ALA A 336 -16.03 23.93 -6.57
C ALA A 336 -14.81 23.21 -7.10
N ASN A 337 -14.55 21.99 -6.60
CA ASN A 337 -13.56 21.11 -7.18
C ASN A 337 -14.11 19.71 -7.38
N VAL A 338 -13.65 19.09 -8.45
CA VAL A 338 -14.01 17.74 -8.87
C VAL A 338 -12.77 17.03 -9.34
N LEU A 339 -12.48 15.89 -8.75
CA LEU A 339 -11.45 14.94 -9.18
C LEU A 339 -12.15 13.62 -9.50
N VAL A 340 -11.90 13.06 -10.67
CA VAL A 340 -12.44 11.75 -11.08
C VAL A 340 -11.32 10.93 -11.70
N SER A 341 -11.20 9.66 -11.34
CA SER A 341 -10.24 8.75 -11.94
C SER A 341 -10.88 7.40 -12.23
N ARG A 342 -10.58 6.84 -13.38
CA ARG A 342 -10.96 5.49 -13.79
C ARG A 342 -9.71 4.73 -14.17
N ASN A 343 -9.44 3.63 -13.46
CA ASN A 343 -8.31 2.76 -13.74
C ASN A 343 -8.80 1.36 -14.09
N ARG A 344 -8.03 0.68 -14.91
CA ARG A 344 -8.13 -0.74 -15.18
C ARG A 344 -6.78 -1.37 -14.94
N ASP A 345 -6.78 -2.35 -14.07
CA ASP A 345 -5.60 -3.10 -13.66
C ASP A 345 -5.76 -4.56 -14.03
N ARG A 346 -4.66 -5.20 -14.44
CA ARG A 346 -4.57 -6.64 -14.64
C ARG A 346 -3.33 -7.16 -13.97
N ASN A 347 -3.51 -8.12 -13.09
CA ASN A 347 -2.39 -8.81 -12.44
C ASN A 347 -2.50 -10.32 -12.60
N ASP A 348 -1.38 -10.99 -12.76
CA ASP A 348 -1.30 -12.44 -12.68
C ASP A 348 -1.45 -12.84 -11.21
N SER A 349 -2.55 -13.51 -10.87
CA SER A 349 -2.89 -13.87 -9.49
C SER A 349 -2.28 -15.22 -9.08
N GLY A 350 -1.23 -15.66 -9.76
CA GLY A 350 -0.47 -16.85 -9.42
C GLY A 350 -1.02 -18.14 -10.03
N SER A 351 -0.43 -19.25 -9.62
CA SER A 351 -0.71 -20.57 -10.19
C SER A 351 -2.06 -21.11 -9.74
N ARG A 352 -2.79 -21.71 -10.66
CA ARG A 352 -3.93 -22.58 -10.36
C ARG A 352 -3.44 -23.99 -10.23
N PHE A 353 -4.03 -24.76 -9.35
CA PHE A 353 -3.64 -26.15 -9.13
C PHE A 353 -4.83 -27.02 -8.77
N TRP A 354 -4.63 -28.30 -8.84
CA TRP A 354 -5.52 -29.32 -8.33
C TRP A 354 -4.77 -30.24 -7.37
N VAL A 355 -5.42 -30.58 -6.27
CA VAL A 355 -5.11 -31.69 -5.36
C VAL A 355 -6.43 -32.36 -5.02
N PRO A 356 -6.49 -33.68 -4.74
CA PRO A 356 -7.73 -34.30 -4.33
C PRO A 356 -8.26 -33.64 -3.06
N ASP A 357 -9.48 -33.17 -3.05
CA ASP A 357 -10.16 -32.68 -1.83
C ASP A 357 -11.31 -33.61 -1.52
N TYR A 358 -11.10 -34.46 -0.54
CA TYR A 358 -11.97 -35.55 -0.25
C TYR A 358 -13.01 -35.13 0.79
N ASN A 359 -14.27 -35.02 0.38
CA ASN A 359 -15.43 -34.78 1.24
C ASN A 359 -15.38 -33.50 2.09
N GLY A 360 -14.67 -32.48 1.68
CA GLY A 360 -14.51 -31.24 2.44
C GLY A 360 -13.77 -31.42 3.78
N THR A 361 -13.08 -32.56 3.96
CA THR A 361 -12.31 -32.85 5.17
C THR A 361 -10.84 -32.40 5.10
N HIS A 362 -10.45 -31.71 4.04
CA HIS A 362 -9.07 -31.33 3.73
C HIS A 362 -8.05 -32.50 3.78
N ASN A 363 -8.54 -33.72 3.60
CA ASN A 363 -7.71 -34.91 3.55
C ASN A 363 -7.38 -35.27 2.10
N ASN A 364 -6.26 -34.75 1.62
CA ASN A 364 -5.81 -34.94 0.23
C ASN A 364 -5.27 -36.33 -0.07
N TYR A 365 -5.40 -37.30 0.84
CA TYR A 365 -4.88 -38.63 0.66
C TYR A 365 -5.95 -39.63 0.22
N VAL A 366 -5.55 -40.52 -0.68
CA VAL A 366 -6.37 -41.64 -1.18
C VAL A 366 -5.59 -42.94 -1.11
N TRP A 367 -6.28 -44.06 -0.99
CA TRP A 367 -5.66 -45.37 -1.07
C TRP A 367 -5.64 -45.84 -2.52
N ASN A 368 -4.43 -46.03 -3.07
CA ASN A 368 -4.23 -46.59 -4.40
C ASN A 368 -4.30 -48.14 -4.33
N ALA A 369 -5.37 -48.71 -4.87
CA ALA A 369 -5.60 -50.14 -4.87
C ALA A 369 -4.59 -50.91 -5.75
N THR A 370 -4.03 -50.30 -6.78
CA THR A 370 -3.09 -50.93 -7.71
C THR A 370 -1.73 -51.13 -7.03
N GLU A 371 -1.27 -50.13 -6.29
CA GLU A 371 0.06 -50.13 -5.63
C GLU A 371 -0.02 -50.46 -4.16
N ASN A 372 -1.25 -50.59 -3.62
CA ASN A 372 -1.52 -50.91 -2.24
C ASN A 372 -0.84 -49.93 -1.26
N THR A 373 -0.93 -48.64 -1.54
CA THR A 373 -0.28 -47.57 -0.78
C THR A 373 -1.15 -46.34 -0.64
N LEU A 374 -0.85 -45.48 0.36
CA LEU A 374 -1.49 -44.19 0.55
C LEU A 374 -0.79 -43.14 -0.32
N GLU A 375 -1.55 -42.43 -1.18
CA GLU A 375 -1.01 -41.44 -2.09
C GLU A 375 -1.79 -40.13 -2.02
N THR A 376 -1.12 -39.03 -2.36
CA THR A 376 -1.75 -37.76 -2.75
C THR A 376 -1.18 -37.26 -4.06
N TYR A 377 -1.93 -36.45 -4.77
CA TYR A 377 -1.61 -35.99 -6.09
C TYR A 377 -1.65 -34.46 -6.15
N GLN A 378 -0.79 -33.86 -6.97
CA GLN A 378 -0.81 -32.44 -7.26
C GLN A 378 -0.58 -32.21 -8.74
N ARG A 379 -1.34 -31.29 -9.29
CA ARG A 379 -1.14 -30.75 -10.63
C ARG A 379 -1.25 -29.24 -10.61
N ILE A 380 -0.21 -28.52 -11.03
CA ILE A 380 -0.24 -27.08 -11.26
C ILE A 380 -0.49 -26.84 -12.74
N PHE A 381 -1.50 -26.06 -13.08
CA PHE A 381 -1.85 -25.75 -14.46
C PHE A 381 -0.87 -24.73 -15.03
N ALA A 382 -0.37 -25.06 -16.24
CA ALA A 382 0.53 -24.18 -16.96
C ALA A 382 -0.23 -23.06 -17.70
N PRO A 383 0.44 -21.96 -18.05
CA PRO A 383 -0.20 -20.89 -18.83
C PRO A 383 -0.84 -21.37 -20.15
N GLU A 384 -0.24 -22.38 -20.79
CA GLU A 384 -0.75 -22.98 -22.05
C GLU A 384 -2.06 -23.75 -21.87
N GLU A 385 -2.35 -24.20 -20.65
CA GLU A 385 -3.55 -24.97 -20.32
C GLU A 385 -4.73 -24.08 -19.89
N MET A 386 -4.46 -22.81 -19.60
CA MET A 386 -5.47 -21.88 -19.08
C MET A 386 -5.83 -20.81 -20.12
N PRO A 387 -7.10 -20.40 -20.19
CA PRO A 387 -7.46 -19.22 -20.95
C PRO A 387 -6.96 -17.94 -20.24
N ASP A 388 -6.80 -16.84 -20.99
CA ASP A 388 -6.24 -15.58 -20.47
C ASP A 388 -6.99 -15.03 -19.25
N ASP A 389 -8.31 -15.17 -19.21
CA ASP A 389 -9.18 -14.71 -18.12
C ASP A 389 -9.04 -15.55 -16.83
N ALA A 390 -8.44 -16.74 -16.90
CA ALA A 390 -8.11 -17.54 -15.74
C ALA A 390 -6.77 -17.15 -15.11
N ARG A 391 -5.82 -16.66 -15.93
CA ARG A 391 -4.52 -16.23 -15.46
C ARG A 391 -4.59 -14.89 -14.72
N PHE A 392 -5.46 -13.97 -15.18
CA PHE A 392 -5.47 -12.60 -14.72
C PHE A 392 -6.71 -12.26 -13.91
N LEU A 393 -6.49 -11.66 -12.74
CA LEU A 393 -7.50 -10.84 -12.09
C LEU A 393 -7.57 -9.51 -12.84
N THR A 394 -8.74 -9.14 -13.31
CA THR A 394 -9.00 -7.81 -13.90
C THR A 394 -9.82 -6.98 -12.91
N ALA A 395 -9.28 -5.82 -12.51
CA ALA A 395 -10.00 -4.88 -11.67
C ALA A 395 -10.24 -3.56 -12.43
N ASN A 396 -11.49 -3.10 -12.41
CA ASN A 396 -11.88 -1.80 -12.92
C ASN A 396 -12.30 -0.92 -11.75
N SER A 397 -11.61 0.18 -11.54
CA SER A 397 -11.89 1.12 -10.47
C SER A 397 -12.42 2.44 -10.99
N LEU A 398 -13.31 3.05 -10.21
CA LEU A 398 -13.79 4.42 -10.38
C LEU A 398 -13.71 5.11 -9.02
N SER A 399 -12.91 6.17 -8.94
CA SER A 399 -12.85 7.05 -7.77
C SER A 399 -13.28 8.44 -8.14
N TYR A 400 -13.88 9.15 -7.19
CA TYR A 400 -14.19 10.56 -7.33
C TYR A 400 -14.05 11.29 -5.99
N SER A 401 -13.69 12.57 -6.05
CA SER A 401 -13.72 13.50 -4.93
C SER A 401 -14.29 14.82 -5.40
N THR A 402 -15.30 15.33 -4.68
CA THR A 402 -15.98 16.57 -5.01
C THR A 402 -16.11 17.45 -3.77
N ALA A 403 -15.97 18.76 -3.91
CA ALA A 403 -16.28 19.70 -2.87
C ALA A 403 -16.91 20.97 -3.46
N PHE A 404 -17.85 21.54 -2.73
CA PHE A 404 -18.49 22.82 -3.04
C PHE A 404 -18.52 23.65 -1.76
N GLY A 405 -18.12 24.89 -1.83
CA GLY A 405 -18.05 25.73 -0.65
C GLY A 405 -18.09 27.21 -0.96
N VAL A 406 -18.18 27.95 0.14
CA VAL A 406 -18.03 29.39 0.17
C VAL A 406 -16.99 29.73 1.25
N LYS A 407 -16.04 30.56 0.90
CA LYS A 407 -15.03 31.10 1.80
C LYS A 407 -14.97 32.60 1.70
N GLY A 408 -14.54 33.24 2.77
CA GLY A 408 -14.41 34.70 2.75
C GLY A 408 -14.17 35.26 4.14
N THR A 409 -14.31 36.59 4.25
CA THR A 409 -14.16 37.35 5.48
C THR A 409 -15.49 38.03 5.79
N PHE A 410 -15.91 38.06 7.05
CA PHE A 410 -17.16 38.74 7.46
C PHE A 410 -16.98 40.27 7.45
N GLY A 411 -17.41 40.92 6.36
CA GLY A 411 -17.30 42.36 6.17
C GLY A 411 -15.85 42.83 6.33
N ASP A 412 -15.67 43.89 7.13
CA ASP A 412 -14.34 44.44 7.46
C ASP A 412 -13.74 43.87 8.77
N SER A 413 -14.20 42.69 9.19
CA SER A 413 -13.72 42.05 10.43
C SER A 413 -12.48 41.15 10.16
N ASP A 414 -11.76 40.79 11.22
CA ASP A 414 -10.66 39.84 11.19
C ASP A 414 -11.12 38.34 11.18
N TRP A 415 -12.42 38.09 10.95
CA TRP A 415 -13.02 36.77 10.94
C TRP A 415 -13.13 36.21 9.52
N ASP A 416 -12.29 35.24 9.21
CA ASP A 416 -12.39 34.44 8.00
C ASP A 416 -13.24 33.20 8.22
N TYR A 417 -13.98 32.78 7.17
CA TYR A 417 -14.81 31.58 7.23
C TYR A 417 -14.60 30.72 6.00
N ASP A 418 -14.77 29.40 6.17
CA ASP A 418 -14.87 28.43 5.09
C ASP A 418 -15.97 27.41 5.42
N ALA A 419 -16.99 27.35 4.57
CA ALA A 419 -18.10 26.43 4.70
C ALA A 419 -18.21 25.58 3.44
N TYR A 420 -18.14 24.25 3.58
CA TYR A 420 -18.22 23.38 2.43
C TYR A 420 -18.92 22.05 2.70
N TYR A 421 -19.46 21.50 1.64
CA TYR A 421 -19.82 20.09 1.53
C TYR A 421 -18.79 19.38 0.68
N SER A 422 -18.34 18.18 1.11
CA SER A 422 -17.48 17.31 0.34
C SER A 422 -18.02 15.89 0.28
N ARG A 423 -17.77 15.22 -0.84
CA ARG A 423 -18.05 13.80 -1.02
C ARG A 423 -16.97 13.14 -1.82
N SER A 424 -16.44 12.05 -1.31
CA SER A 424 -15.50 11.16 -2.01
C SER A 424 -16.08 9.75 -2.06
N GLY A 425 -15.81 9.02 -3.13
CA GLY A 425 -16.26 7.63 -3.28
C GLY A 425 -15.32 6.81 -4.13
N TYR A 426 -15.32 5.51 -3.87
CA TYR A 426 -14.52 4.52 -4.59
C TYR A 426 -15.38 3.31 -4.94
N LYS A 427 -15.28 2.83 -6.18
CA LYS A 427 -15.93 1.61 -6.65
C LYS A 427 -14.89 0.75 -7.36
N VAL A 428 -14.80 -0.53 -6.99
CA VAL A 428 -13.98 -1.54 -7.66
C VAL A 428 -14.88 -2.64 -8.18
N THR A 429 -14.68 -3.02 -9.43
CA THR A 429 -15.30 -4.20 -10.04
C THR A 429 -14.19 -5.15 -10.41
N SER A 430 -14.19 -6.35 -9.86
CA SER A 430 -13.19 -7.39 -10.13
C SER A 430 -13.83 -8.59 -10.83
N ASP A 431 -13.13 -9.10 -11.84
CA ASP A 431 -13.52 -10.23 -12.67
C ASP A 431 -12.38 -11.24 -12.76
N GLN A 432 -12.67 -12.53 -12.55
CA GLN A 432 -11.70 -13.62 -12.64
C GLN A 432 -12.38 -14.95 -12.91
N LEU A 433 -11.81 -15.77 -13.82
CA LEU A 433 -12.21 -17.16 -13.99
C LEU A 433 -11.47 -18.06 -12.97
N TRP A 434 -12.22 -18.92 -12.26
CA TRP A 434 -11.65 -19.75 -11.21
C TRP A 434 -12.23 -21.16 -11.21
N PRO A 435 -11.44 -22.23 -10.89
CA PRO A 435 -11.94 -23.61 -10.83
C PRO A 435 -13.00 -23.80 -9.73
N LEU A 436 -14.06 -24.52 -10.06
CA LEU A 436 -15.08 -24.99 -9.13
C LEU A 436 -14.65 -26.34 -8.55
N VAL A 437 -14.81 -26.56 -7.24
CA VAL A 437 -14.43 -27.80 -6.54
C VAL A 437 -15.10 -29.01 -7.17
N GLY A 438 -16.44 -29.06 -7.18
CA GLY A 438 -17.18 -30.24 -7.68
C GLY A 438 -16.88 -30.58 -9.14
N PRO A 439 -17.05 -29.65 -10.09
CA PRO A 439 -16.74 -29.91 -11.50
C PRO A 439 -15.28 -30.31 -11.76
N MET A 440 -14.31 -29.70 -11.05
CA MET A 440 -12.89 -30.06 -11.18
C MET A 440 -12.60 -31.45 -10.62
N GLU A 441 -13.16 -31.80 -9.47
CA GLU A 441 -13.04 -33.14 -8.89
C GLU A 441 -13.67 -34.20 -9.81
N ASP A 442 -14.85 -33.94 -10.37
CA ASP A 442 -15.48 -34.83 -11.33
C ASP A 442 -14.66 -35.01 -12.60
N PHE A 443 -14.03 -33.92 -13.09
CA PHE A 443 -13.13 -33.97 -14.22
C PHE A 443 -11.94 -34.92 -13.94
N PHE A 444 -11.21 -34.71 -12.85
CA PHE A 444 -10.04 -35.52 -12.50
C PHE A 444 -10.43 -36.94 -12.07
N ARG A 445 -11.59 -37.13 -11.45
CA ARG A 445 -12.14 -38.45 -11.18
C ARG A 445 -12.35 -39.22 -12.45
N ASN A 446 -12.96 -38.62 -13.46
CA ASN A 446 -13.26 -39.30 -14.72
C ASN A 446 -12.03 -39.53 -15.60
N GLN A 447 -11.05 -38.64 -15.58
CA GLN A 447 -9.84 -38.69 -16.43
C GLN A 447 -8.70 -39.49 -15.75
N PHE A 448 -8.54 -39.37 -14.43
CA PHE A 448 -7.37 -39.84 -13.72
C PHE A 448 -7.68 -40.88 -12.64
N MET A 449 -8.56 -40.56 -11.67
CA MET A 449 -8.77 -41.39 -10.47
C MET A 449 -9.54 -42.68 -10.77
N GLY A 450 -10.47 -42.64 -11.67
CA GLY A 450 -11.44 -43.74 -11.90
C GLY A 450 -12.56 -43.76 -10.83
N PRO A 451 -13.43 -44.77 -10.87
CA PRO A 451 -14.52 -44.92 -9.89
C PRO A 451 -13.95 -45.27 -8.50
N GLN A 452 -14.58 -44.77 -7.44
CA GLN A 452 -14.26 -45.17 -6.09
C GLN A 452 -14.62 -46.64 -5.85
N LEU A 453 -13.63 -47.41 -5.42
CA LEU A 453 -13.77 -48.87 -5.22
C LEU A 453 -14.21 -49.23 -3.79
N GLY A 454 -14.21 -48.26 -2.87
CA GLY A 454 -14.57 -48.43 -1.46
C GLY A 454 -13.82 -47.47 -0.55
N THR A 455 -13.66 -47.83 0.70
CA THR A 455 -12.83 -47.13 1.70
C THR A 455 -11.92 -48.11 2.41
N TYR A 456 -10.69 -47.68 2.73
CA TYR A 456 -9.72 -48.46 3.48
C TYR A 456 -9.12 -47.58 4.57
N TYR A 457 -9.28 -47.94 5.82
CA TYR A 457 -8.93 -47.11 6.96
C TYR A 457 -9.48 -45.67 6.91
N GLY A 458 -10.68 -45.51 6.33
CA GLY A 458 -11.32 -44.20 6.16
C GLY A 458 -10.87 -43.42 4.95
N TYR A 459 -9.80 -43.87 4.28
CA TYR A 459 -9.39 -43.27 3.00
C TYR A 459 -10.18 -43.88 1.86
N PRO A 460 -10.59 -43.08 0.89
CA PRO A 460 -11.25 -43.59 -0.32
C PRO A 460 -10.24 -44.35 -1.17
N VAL A 461 -10.72 -45.45 -1.75
CA VAL A 461 -9.93 -46.38 -2.54
C VAL A 461 -10.17 -46.13 -4.02
N TYR A 462 -9.09 -45.93 -4.77
CA TYR A 462 -9.09 -45.75 -6.22
C TYR A 462 -8.06 -46.65 -6.90
N ALA A 463 -8.16 -46.78 -8.22
CA ALA A 463 -7.13 -47.37 -9.08
C ALA A 463 -6.72 -46.33 -10.14
N PRO A 464 -5.92 -45.32 -9.80
CA PRO A 464 -5.63 -44.20 -10.67
C PRO A 464 -4.92 -44.61 -11.98
N ASN A 465 -5.32 -43.98 -13.09
CA ASN A 465 -4.60 -44.05 -14.34
C ASN A 465 -3.43 -43.05 -14.36
N LYS A 466 -2.28 -43.41 -13.80
CA LYS A 466 -1.13 -42.51 -13.64
C LYS A 466 -0.72 -41.75 -14.92
N PRO A 467 -0.69 -42.38 -16.14
CA PRO A 467 -0.41 -41.64 -17.36
C PRO A 467 -1.35 -40.48 -17.65
N ALA A 468 -2.60 -40.53 -17.19
CA ALA A 468 -3.55 -39.43 -17.40
C ALA A 468 -3.24 -38.15 -16.60
N LEU A 469 -2.51 -38.26 -15.47
CA LEU A 469 -2.03 -37.07 -14.73
C LEU A 469 -1.07 -36.23 -15.58
N TYR A 470 -0.30 -36.89 -16.45
CA TYR A 470 0.71 -36.28 -17.32
C TYR A 470 0.18 -36.03 -18.75
N GLN A 471 -1.10 -35.69 -18.85
CA GLN A 471 -1.68 -35.24 -20.11
C GLN A 471 -2.05 -33.75 -19.96
N ALA A 472 -1.58 -32.93 -20.90
CA ALA A 472 -1.88 -31.51 -20.90
C ALA A 472 -3.39 -31.28 -21.14
N LEU A 473 -3.94 -30.30 -20.45
CA LEU A 473 -5.31 -29.83 -20.66
C LEU A 473 -5.36 -28.83 -21.81
N THR A 474 -6.50 -28.74 -22.45
CA THR A 474 -6.82 -27.60 -23.32
C THR A 474 -7.45 -26.47 -22.50
N PRO A 475 -7.36 -25.20 -22.94
CA PRO A 475 -8.09 -24.10 -22.30
C PRO A 475 -9.59 -24.32 -22.20
N ASP A 476 -10.20 -25.03 -23.14
CA ASP A 476 -11.63 -25.38 -23.10
C ASP A 476 -11.93 -26.41 -22.00
N GLN A 477 -11.05 -27.39 -21.79
CA GLN A 477 -11.16 -28.33 -20.67
C GLN A 477 -11.03 -27.62 -19.33
N PHE A 478 -10.08 -26.69 -19.18
CA PHE A 478 -9.97 -25.87 -17.98
C PHE A 478 -11.25 -25.06 -17.75
N ARG A 479 -11.79 -24.44 -18.80
CA ARG A 479 -13.04 -23.68 -18.73
C ARG A 479 -14.24 -24.54 -18.35
N SER A 480 -14.27 -25.84 -18.73
CA SER A 480 -15.41 -26.73 -18.45
C SER A 480 -15.65 -26.99 -16.95
N PHE A 481 -14.61 -26.82 -16.10
CA PHE A 481 -14.73 -26.95 -14.64
C PHE A 481 -14.51 -25.62 -13.89
N SER A 482 -14.50 -24.49 -14.58
CA SER A 482 -14.32 -23.17 -14.00
C SER A 482 -15.50 -22.26 -14.24
N ASP A 483 -15.70 -21.26 -13.39
CA ASP A 483 -16.69 -20.22 -13.62
C ASP A 483 -16.17 -18.84 -13.20
N ASN A 484 -16.82 -17.79 -13.67
CA ASN A 484 -16.45 -16.42 -13.39
C ASN A 484 -16.89 -15.99 -11.99
N ILE A 485 -15.97 -15.32 -11.30
CA ILE A 485 -16.23 -14.58 -10.08
C ILE A 485 -16.34 -13.11 -10.45
N HIS A 486 -17.46 -12.47 -10.08
CA HIS A 486 -17.71 -11.06 -10.33
C HIS A 486 -18.08 -10.36 -9.02
N ASN A 487 -17.23 -9.46 -8.54
CA ASN A 487 -17.46 -8.69 -7.32
C ASN A 487 -17.52 -7.19 -7.61
N VAL A 488 -18.42 -6.48 -6.92
CA VAL A 488 -18.55 -5.01 -7.00
C VAL A 488 -18.52 -4.44 -5.60
N SER A 489 -17.37 -3.89 -5.23
CA SER A 489 -17.15 -3.27 -3.91
C SER A 489 -17.15 -1.76 -4.00
N ARG A 490 -17.60 -1.08 -2.95
CA ARG A 490 -17.73 0.39 -2.93
C ARG A 490 -17.62 0.98 -1.54
N THR A 491 -17.05 2.17 -1.51
CA THR A 491 -16.99 3.02 -0.33
C THR A 491 -17.37 4.44 -0.69
N TRP A 492 -17.80 5.19 0.29
CA TRP A 492 -17.88 6.63 0.19
C TRP A 492 -17.84 7.29 1.57
N THR A 493 -17.34 8.52 1.59
CA THR A 493 -17.39 9.44 2.73
C THR A 493 -17.97 10.76 2.27
N GLN A 494 -18.78 11.40 3.12
CA GLN A 494 -19.28 12.75 2.87
C GLN A 494 -19.31 13.55 4.16
N ASN A 495 -18.98 14.83 4.05
CA ASN A 495 -18.88 15.73 5.19
C ASN A 495 -19.40 17.13 4.85
N VAL A 496 -20.04 17.74 5.82
CA VAL A 496 -20.25 19.19 5.91
C VAL A 496 -19.23 19.72 6.89
N ASN A 497 -18.53 20.77 6.52
CA ASN A 497 -17.52 21.42 7.35
C ASN A 497 -17.83 22.91 7.43
N PHE A 498 -17.66 23.48 8.61
CA PHE A 498 -17.72 24.92 8.84
C PHE A 498 -16.53 25.30 9.70
N GLN A 499 -15.69 26.20 9.21
CA GLN A 499 -14.51 26.71 9.88
C GLN A 499 -14.60 28.21 10.06
N LEU A 500 -14.20 28.70 11.22
CA LEU A 500 -14.02 30.12 11.54
C LEU A 500 -12.59 30.33 11.99
N VAL A 501 -11.96 31.38 11.51
CA VAL A 501 -10.59 31.72 11.85
C VAL A 501 -10.51 33.21 12.16
N ASN A 502 -9.77 33.55 13.20
CA ASN A 502 -9.39 34.92 13.52
C ASN A 502 -7.90 34.94 13.92
N ALA A 503 -7.06 35.50 13.06
CA ALA A 503 -5.63 35.56 13.29
C ALA A 503 -5.22 36.65 14.32
N ASN A 504 -6.17 37.50 14.73
CA ASN A 504 -5.96 38.63 15.62
C ASN A 504 -7.15 38.76 16.60
N LEU A 505 -7.46 37.70 17.33
CA LEU A 505 -8.59 37.65 18.25
C LEU A 505 -8.48 38.71 19.36
N PHE A 506 -7.28 38.88 19.92
CA PHE A 506 -6.92 40.00 20.81
C PHE A 506 -5.38 40.12 20.85
N GLN A 507 -4.93 41.35 21.23
CA GLN A 507 -3.50 41.65 21.29
C GLN A 507 -2.92 41.33 22.68
N MET A 508 -1.84 40.59 22.71
CA MET A 508 -0.95 40.44 23.86
C MET A 508 0.31 41.29 23.69
N PRO A 509 1.09 41.54 24.77
CA PRO A 509 2.35 42.30 24.65
C PRO A 509 3.36 41.69 23.67
N ALA A 510 3.27 40.40 23.41
CA ALA A 510 4.17 39.67 22.53
C ALA A 510 3.65 39.54 21.07
N GLY A 511 2.38 39.85 20.85
CA GLY A 511 1.77 39.78 19.52
C GLY A 511 0.25 39.37 19.55
N PRO A 512 -0.38 39.23 18.40
CA PRO A 512 -1.78 38.84 18.32
C PRO A 512 -1.99 37.37 18.68
N VAL A 513 -3.07 37.08 19.42
CA VAL A 513 -3.55 35.72 19.65
C VAL A 513 -4.45 35.30 18.47
N GLY A 514 -4.10 34.20 17.81
CA GLY A 514 -4.90 33.60 16.77
C GLY A 514 -5.83 32.51 17.31
N MET A 515 -7.00 32.35 16.69
CA MET A 515 -7.97 31.28 16.98
C MET A 515 -8.53 30.70 15.72
N ALA A 516 -8.71 29.38 15.70
CA ALA A 516 -9.53 28.68 14.70
C ALA A 516 -10.54 27.76 15.39
N THR A 517 -11.75 27.65 14.81
CA THR A 517 -12.77 26.71 15.26
C THR A 517 -13.31 25.95 14.06
N VAL A 518 -13.55 24.66 14.21
CA VAL A 518 -14.11 23.80 13.18
C VAL A 518 -15.29 22.99 13.70
N PHE A 519 -16.34 22.91 12.89
CA PHE A 519 -17.48 22.03 13.08
C PHE A 519 -17.57 21.09 11.87
N GLN A 520 -17.69 19.81 12.13
CA GLN A 520 -17.79 18.78 11.09
C GLN A 520 -18.94 17.84 11.40
N ALA A 521 -19.68 17.44 10.35
CA ALA A 521 -20.66 16.38 10.44
C ALA A 521 -20.67 15.60 9.13
N GLY A 522 -20.76 14.29 9.21
CA GLY A 522 -20.71 13.47 8.03
C GLY A 522 -21.08 12.02 8.25
N ASN A 523 -20.90 11.23 7.22
CA ASN A 523 -21.06 9.79 7.32
C ASN A 523 -20.19 9.06 6.29
N GLN A 524 -19.97 7.77 6.56
CA GLN A 524 -19.16 6.85 5.80
C GLN A 524 -19.95 5.59 5.50
N TYR A 525 -19.67 4.98 4.38
CA TYR A 525 -20.26 3.72 3.95
C TYR A 525 -19.19 2.82 3.38
N TRP A 526 -19.25 1.54 3.72
CA TRP A 526 -18.42 0.46 3.19
C TRP A 526 -19.30 -0.71 2.79
N ASP A 527 -19.06 -1.27 1.59
CA ASP A 527 -19.77 -2.40 1.04
C ASP A 527 -18.80 -3.23 0.19
N ASN A 528 -18.42 -4.39 0.68
CA ASN A 528 -17.55 -5.34 0.02
C ASN A 528 -18.26 -6.70 -0.04
N PRO A 529 -19.21 -6.89 -0.96
CA PRO A 529 -19.82 -8.20 -1.18
C PRO A 529 -18.80 -9.12 -1.84
N ILE A 530 -18.86 -10.40 -1.48
CA ILE A 530 -18.16 -11.47 -2.19
C ILE A 530 -19.21 -12.37 -2.87
N ASP A 531 -18.83 -13.00 -3.97
CA ASP A 531 -19.65 -14.03 -4.59
C ASP A 531 -20.02 -15.11 -3.55
N PRO A 532 -21.29 -15.39 -3.28
CA PRO A 532 -21.69 -16.34 -2.24
C PRO A 532 -21.10 -17.74 -2.43
N ARG A 533 -20.76 -18.12 -3.65
CA ARG A 533 -20.11 -19.41 -3.95
C ARG A 533 -18.68 -19.47 -3.40
N VAL A 534 -17.97 -18.32 -3.30
CA VAL A 534 -16.66 -18.24 -2.64
C VAL A 534 -16.81 -18.53 -1.15
N SER A 535 -17.76 -17.86 -0.49
CA SER A 535 -18.05 -18.11 0.94
C SER A 535 -18.62 -19.51 1.19
N GLY A 536 -19.27 -20.12 0.21
CA GLY A 536 -19.80 -21.48 0.24
C GLY A 536 -18.77 -22.57 -0.04
N GLY A 537 -17.49 -22.20 -0.32
CA GLY A 537 -16.43 -23.16 -0.65
C GLY A 537 -16.60 -23.85 -2.02
N GLU A 538 -17.41 -23.30 -2.92
CA GLU A 538 -17.63 -23.87 -4.26
C GLU A 538 -16.43 -23.64 -5.20
N PHE A 539 -15.62 -22.61 -4.95
CA PHE A 539 -14.38 -22.33 -5.68
C PHE A 539 -13.17 -22.92 -4.97
N PHE A 540 -12.34 -23.62 -5.71
CA PHE A 540 -11.22 -24.39 -5.17
C PHE A 540 -10.16 -23.50 -4.54
N GLY A 541 -9.90 -23.71 -3.23
CA GLY A 541 -8.82 -23.01 -2.49
C GLY A 541 -8.96 -21.49 -2.47
N LEU A 542 -10.17 -20.95 -2.62
CA LEU A 542 -10.42 -19.52 -2.61
C LEU A 542 -11.28 -19.12 -1.42
N ASN A 543 -10.79 -18.16 -0.66
CA ASN A 543 -11.51 -17.46 0.38
C ASN A 543 -11.54 -15.95 0.09
N GLY A 544 -12.36 -15.21 0.81
CA GLY A 544 -12.41 -13.77 0.62
C GLY A 544 -13.10 -13.04 1.76
N THR A 545 -12.92 -11.71 1.78
CA THR A 545 -13.49 -10.82 2.78
C THR A 545 -14.79 -10.25 2.29
N SER A 546 -15.85 -10.37 3.08
CA SER A 546 -17.14 -9.73 2.81
C SER A 546 -17.58 -8.88 3.99
N GLY A 547 -18.39 -7.86 3.73
CA GLY A 547 -19.00 -7.07 4.78
C GLY A 547 -19.67 -5.80 4.27
N ARG A 548 -20.48 -5.19 5.15
CA ARG A 548 -21.18 -3.95 4.86
C ARG A 548 -21.44 -3.17 6.14
N GLY A 549 -21.15 -1.86 6.10
CA GLY A 549 -21.40 -0.99 7.24
C GLY A 549 -21.64 0.45 6.88
N LYS A 550 -22.25 1.16 7.84
CA LYS A 550 -22.45 2.61 7.80
C LYS A 550 -22.04 3.21 9.13
N ARG A 551 -21.40 4.37 9.07
CA ARG A 551 -20.96 5.16 10.23
C ARG A 551 -21.36 6.61 10.05
N GLU A 552 -21.85 7.25 11.12
CA GLU A 552 -22.06 8.68 11.22
C GLU A 552 -20.99 9.29 12.12
N ASN A 553 -20.50 10.47 11.79
CA ASN A 553 -19.50 11.17 12.57
C ASN A 553 -19.85 12.65 12.74
N ALA A 554 -19.47 13.20 13.90
CA ALA A 554 -19.52 14.64 14.15
C ALA A 554 -18.31 15.04 14.99
N ALA A 555 -17.82 16.26 14.79
CA ALA A 555 -16.69 16.78 15.55
C ALA A 555 -16.77 18.29 15.75
N VAL A 556 -16.17 18.75 16.85
CA VAL A 556 -15.87 20.15 17.12
C VAL A 556 -14.43 20.28 17.57
N GLY A 557 -13.71 21.25 17.01
CA GLY A 557 -12.31 21.53 17.36
C GLY A 557 -12.06 23.01 17.52
N VAL A 558 -11.13 23.34 18.42
CA VAL A 558 -10.68 24.71 18.65
C VAL A 558 -9.15 24.69 18.73
N GLU A 559 -8.53 25.64 18.06
CA GLU A 559 -7.09 25.85 18.04
C GLU A 559 -6.77 27.31 18.43
N PHE A 560 -5.70 27.50 19.22
CA PHE A 560 -5.16 28.80 19.56
C PHE A 560 -3.67 28.84 19.27
N THR A 561 -3.21 29.96 18.73
CA THR A 561 -1.79 30.34 18.67
C THR A 561 -1.58 31.52 19.60
N VAL A 562 -0.78 31.36 20.64
CA VAL A 562 -0.59 32.32 21.74
C VAL A 562 0.86 32.74 21.81
N PRO A 563 1.24 33.96 21.42
CA PRO A 563 2.59 34.49 21.62
C PRO A 563 2.78 34.86 23.12
N LEU A 564 3.47 33.96 23.84
CA LEU A 564 3.74 34.13 25.27
C LEU A 564 4.82 35.16 25.53
N LEU A 565 5.88 35.12 24.72
CA LEU A 565 6.99 36.07 24.68
C LEU A 565 7.26 36.40 23.20
N LYS A 566 8.09 37.40 22.92
CA LYS A 566 8.49 37.70 21.54
C LYS A 566 9.19 36.51 20.87
N GLU A 567 9.91 35.73 21.66
CA GLU A 567 10.70 34.58 21.25
C GLU A 567 9.97 33.25 21.48
N LEU A 568 8.80 33.24 22.18
CA LEU A 568 8.10 32.02 22.59
C LEU A 568 6.60 32.06 22.20
N THR A 569 6.21 31.16 21.34
CA THR A 569 4.81 30.93 20.93
C THR A 569 4.33 29.56 21.41
N ALA A 570 3.11 29.49 21.91
CA ALA A 570 2.44 28.23 22.24
C ALA A 570 1.26 27.99 21.28
N ASP A 571 1.15 26.76 20.77
CA ASP A 571 0.02 26.26 20.01
C ASP A 571 -0.78 25.29 20.85
N LEU A 572 -2.08 25.53 20.98
CA LEU A 572 -3.00 24.72 21.77
C LEU A 572 -4.14 24.28 20.88
N ALA A 573 -4.44 23.00 20.84
CA ALA A 573 -5.61 22.49 20.14
C ALA A 573 -6.35 21.47 21.01
N VAL A 574 -7.67 21.52 20.95
CA VAL A 574 -8.59 20.58 21.59
C VAL A 574 -9.67 20.22 20.57
N ARG A 575 -9.94 18.93 20.45
CA ARG A 575 -10.98 18.43 19.55
C ARG A 575 -11.77 17.32 20.24
N TYR A 576 -13.08 17.29 20.00
CA TYR A 576 -13.97 16.22 20.41
C TYR A 576 -14.65 15.62 19.19
N ASP A 577 -14.50 14.32 19.02
CA ASP A 577 -15.08 13.55 17.93
C ASP A 577 -16.08 12.52 18.48
N THR A 578 -17.15 12.26 17.75
CA THR A 578 -18.08 11.18 18.00
C THR A 578 -18.35 10.38 16.73
N TYR A 579 -18.40 9.06 16.88
CA TYR A 579 -18.64 8.09 15.81
C TYR A 579 -19.78 7.17 16.23
N LYS A 580 -20.83 7.14 15.42
CA LYS A 580 -22.00 6.27 15.61
C LYS A 580 -22.00 5.19 14.54
N ASN A 581 -21.69 3.96 14.93
CA ASN A 581 -21.74 2.81 14.05
C ASN A 581 -23.17 2.28 13.99
N VAL A 582 -23.75 2.14 12.80
CA VAL A 582 -25.13 1.64 12.66
C VAL A 582 -25.15 0.14 12.91
N GLY A 583 -25.78 -0.27 14.02
CA GLY A 583 -25.84 -1.68 14.43
C GLY A 583 -24.63 -2.19 15.24
N ALA A 584 -23.78 -1.28 15.71
CA ALA A 584 -22.65 -1.59 16.59
C ALA A 584 -22.46 -0.48 17.64
N ASN A 585 -21.48 -0.63 18.53
CA ASN A 585 -21.18 0.35 19.55
C ASN A 585 -20.76 1.70 18.96
N SER A 586 -21.24 2.78 19.59
CA SER A 586 -20.81 4.15 19.30
C SER A 586 -19.59 4.48 20.14
N ASP A 587 -18.72 5.35 19.62
CA ASP A 587 -17.51 5.76 20.29
C ASP A 587 -17.30 7.27 20.22
N SER A 588 -16.58 7.84 21.18
CA SER A 588 -16.24 9.25 21.21
C SER A 588 -14.94 9.48 21.96
N ALA A 589 -14.13 10.40 21.49
CA ALA A 589 -12.84 10.70 22.11
C ALA A 589 -12.51 12.20 22.07
N PRO A 590 -12.06 12.79 23.19
CA PRO A 590 -11.36 14.06 23.19
C PRO A 590 -9.90 13.85 22.80
N THR A 591 -9.35 14.79 22.02
CA THR A 591 -7.92 14.85 21.71
C THR A 591 -7.40 16.27 21.97
N TYR A 592 -6.14 16.37 22.37
CA TYR A 592 -5.50 17.65 22.62
C TYR A 592 -4.06 17.65 22.13
N LYS A 593 -3.56 18.85 21.85
CA LYS A 593 -2.18 19.08 21.43
C LYS A 593 -1.65 20.34 22.06
N LEU A 594 -0.42 20.27 22.52
CA LEU A 594 0.40 21.39 22.97
C LEU A 594 1.65 21.46 22.09
N GLY A 595 1.89 22.58 21.46
CA GLY A 595 3.10 22.90 20.74
C GLY A 595 3.80 24.09 21.35
N LEU A 596 5.14 24.10 21.35
CA LEU A 596 5.96 25.21 21.77
C LEU A 596 7.00 25.52 20.69
N GLU A 597 7.11 26.80 20.33
CA GLU A 597 8.08 27.35 19.40
C GLU A 597 8.91 28.41 20.12
N PHE A 598 10.19 28.13 20.30
CA PHE A 598 11.14 29.06 20.90
C PHE A 598 12.16 29.51 19.85
N ARG A 599 12.16 30.81 19.56
CA ARG A 599 13.08 31.46 18.60
C ARG A 599 14.02 32.40 19.31
N PRO A 600 15.11 31.92 19.92
CA PRO A 600 16.08 32.78 20.61
C PRO A 600 16.78 33.76 19.66
N MET A 601 16.77 33.47 18.37
CA MET A 601 17.24 34.33 17.28
C MET A 601 16.45 33.96 16.00
N ASP A 602 16.38 34.86 15.04
CA ASP A 602 15.59 34.69 13.82
C ASP A 602 16.01 33.43 13.00
N SER A 603 17.29 33.06 13.11
CA SER A 603 17.86 31.92 12.41
C SER A 603 17.70 30.56 13.10
N LEU A 604 17.18 30.53 14.35
CA LEU A 604 17.08 29.29 15.13
C LEU A 604 15.68 29.12 15.73
N LEU A 605 14.97 28.08 15.33
CA LEU A 605 13.77 27.60 15.98
C LEU A 605 14.11 26.36 16.80
N ILE A 606 13.76 26.33 18.08
CA ILE A 606 13.67 25.13 18.92
C ILE A 606 12.20 24.85 19.12
N ARG A 607 11.78 23.61 18.85
CA ARG A 607 10.39 23.22 18.87
C ARG A 607 10.14 21.96 19.68
N GLY A 608 8.93 21.87 20.24
CA GLY A 608 8.47 20.67 20.91
C GLY A 608 6.96 20.55 20.86
N ASN A 609 6.47 19.33 20.83
CA ASN A 609 5.02 19.07 20.84
C ASN A 609 4.70 17.83 21.67
N TYR A 610 3.49 17.81 22.20
CA TYR A 610 2.85 16.66 22.82
C TYR A 610 1.39 16.65 22.42
N GLY A 611 0.83 15.47 22.17
CA GLY A 611 -0.57 15.34 21.84
C GLY A 611 -1.09 13.93 21.99
N THR A 612 -2.42 13.83 22.15
CA THR A 612 -3.17 12.57 22.16
C THR A 612 -3.84 12.33 20.82
N ALA A 613 -3.94 11.08 20.43
CA ALA A 613 -4.66 10.66 19.25
C ALA A 613 -5.67 9.57 19.57
N PHE A 614 -6.61 9.40 18.67
CA PHE A 614 -7.47 8.23 18.66
C PHE A 614 -7.74 7.79 17.21
N ARG A 615 -8.13 6.53 17.07
CA ARG A 615 -8.70 5.99 15.86
C ARG A 615 -9.97 5.22 16.19
N ALA A 616 -11.08 5.65 15.62
CA ALA A 616 -12.31 4.85 15.68
C ALA A 616 -12.04 3.51 14.98
N PRO A 617 -12.53 2.37 15.52
CA PRO A 617 -12.26 1.06 14.93
C PRO A 617 -12.65 1.04 13.46
N ASP A 618 -11.85 0.39 12.62
CA ASP A 618 -12.13 0.30 11.19
C ASP A 618 -13.45 -0.39 10.90
N MET A 619 -14.14 0.08 9.86
CA MET A 619 -15.43 -0.52 9.46
C MET A 619 -15.24 -1.99 9.07
N GLY A 620 -14.07 -2.35 8.52
CA GLY A 620 -13.69 -3.73 8.27
C GLY A 620 -13.73 -4.59 9.51
N TYR A 621 -13.14 -4.16 10.62
CA TYR A 621 -13.15 -4.94 11.87
C TYR A 621 -14.54 -5.04 12.52
N ILE A 622 -15.38 -4.02 12.36
CA ILE A 622 -16.73 -4.00 12.97
C ILE A 622 -17.73 -4.80 12.14
N PHE A 623 -17.73 -4.61 10.82
CA PHE A 623 -18.83 -5.01 9.93
C PHE A 623 -18.47 -6.16 8.98
N THR A 624 -17.30 -6.78 9.12
CA THR A 624 -16.96 -7.98 8.33
C THR A 624 -17.96 -9.08 8.61
N GLY A 625 -18.59 -9.59 7.57
CA GLY A 625 -19.47 -10.77 7.62
C GLY A 625 -18.68 -12.07 7.66
N GLY A 626 -17.47 -12.05 7.12
CA GLY A 626 -16.49 -13.14 7.12
C GLY A 626 -15.26 -12.76 6.32
N ASN A 627 -14.11 -13.17 6.80
CA ASN A 627 -12.81 -13.10 6.13
C ASN A 627 -12.14 -14.45 6.29
N GLY A 628 -12.27 -15.30 5.27
CA GLY A 628 -11.66 -16.61 5.25
C GLY A 628 -10.14 -16.52 5.11
N PHE A 629 -9.42 -17.36 5.84
CA PHE A 629 -7.98 -17.53 5.74
C PHE A 629 -7.58 -18.98 5.99
N PHE A 630 -6.36 -19.34 5.61
CA PHE A 630 -5.77 -20.62 5.98
C PHE A 630 -4.55 -20.37 6.85
N SER A 631 -4.38 -21.17 7.90
CA SER A 631 -3.20 -21.17 8.77
C SER A 631 -2.66 -22.58 8.97
N SER A 632 -1.38 -22.66 9.25
CA SER A 632 -0.74 -23.93 9.62
C SER A 632 -0.63 -23.98 11.14
N GLU A 633 -1.37 -24.89 11.76
CA GLU A 633 -1.56 -24.93 13.21
C GLU A 633 -1.18 -26.28 13.80
N THR A 634 -1.06 -26.32 15.12
CA THR A 634 -0.99 -27.56 15.89
C THR A 634 -2.35 -27.85 16.53
N ASP A 635 -2.91 -29.02 16.27
CA ASP A 635 -4.08 -29.51 16.98
C ASP A 635 -3.65 -30.05 18.35
N PHE A 636 -3.57 -29.15 19.34
CA PHE A 636 -3.12 -29.48 20.69
C PHE A 636 -3.96 -30.59 21.35
N TYR A 637 -5.28 -30.57 21.11
CA TYR A 637 -6.18 -31.58 21.68
C TYR A 637 -5.87 -32.97 21.13
N LYS A 638 -5.70 -33.12 19.83
CA LYS A 638 -5.35 -34.39 19.20
C LYS A 638 -3.94 -34.86 19.55
N CYS A 639 -2.97 -33.93 19.60
CA CYS A 639 -1.62 -34.23 20.06
C CYS A 639 -1.61 -34.80 21.47
N GLU A 640 -2.46 -34.32 22.36
CA GLU A 640 -2.47 -34.78 23.75
C GLU A 640 -3.20 -36.11 23.94
N ILE A 641 -4.30 -36.36 23.24
CA ILE A 641 -5.00 -37.64 23.30
C ILE A 641 -4.31 -38.76 22.53
N ASP A 642 -3.45 -38.42 21.54
CA ASP A 642 -2.65 -39.36 20.76
C ASP A 642 -1.19 -38.91 20.63
N PRO A 643 -0.41 -38.93 21.73
CA PRO A 643 0.95 -38.39 21.76
C PRO A 643 1.92 -39.09 20.80
N ASN A 644 1.67 -40.35 20.48
CA ASN A 644 2.54 -41.12 19.58
C ASN A 644 2.44 -40.65 18.13
N ASN A 645 1.33 -40.03 17.74
CA ASN A 645 1.06 -39.54 16.40
C ASN A 645 1.00 -38.00 16.34
N CYS A 646 1.47 -37.27 17.34
CA CYS A 646 1.40 -35.81 17.42
C CYS A 646 2.03 -35.11 16.19
N ALA A 647 3.05 -35.75 15.60
CA ALA A 647 3.65 -35.23 14.37
C ALA A 647 2.65 -35.13 13.19
N LEU A 648 1.57 -35.91 13.18
CA LEU A 648 0.50 -35.83 12.17
C LEU A 648 -0.50 -34.70 12.44
N TYR A 649 -0.50 -34.16 13.66
CA TYR A 649 -1.39 -33.10 14.10
C TYR A 649 -0.68 -31.75 14.24
N THR A 650 0.61 -31.69 13.86
CA THR A 650 1.44 -30.48 13.86
C THR A 650 1.59 -29.96 12.44
N GLY A 651 1.38 -28.67 12.24
CA GLY A 651 1.45 -28.04 10.92
C GLY A 651 0.26 -28.43 10.02
N VAL A 652 -0.88 -28.78 10.62
CA VAL A 652 -2.11 -29.06 9.86
C VAL A 652 -2.68 -27.78 9.29
N SER A 653 -3.14 -27.82 8.04
CA SER A 653 -3.84 -26.69 7.43
C SER A 653 -5.22 -26.55 8.07
N VAL A 654 -5.49 -25.41 8.66
CA VAL A 654 -6.75 -25.07 9.32
C VAL A 654 -7.43 -23.94 8.55
N GLU A 655 -8.69 -24.13 8.23
CA GLU A 655 -9.53 -23.05 7.75
C GLU A 655 -9.91 -22.14 8.92
N GLY A 656 -9.70 -20.84 8.74
CA GLY A 656 -10.10 -19.80 9.67
C GLY A 656 -11.11 -18.86 9.05
N ASN A 657 -12.00 -18.31 9.89
CA ASN A 657 -12.93 -17.25 9.49
C ASN A 657 -12.92 -16.12 10.50
N GLN A 658 -12.44 -14.95 10.09
CA GLN A 658 -12.50 -13.75 10.90
C GLN A 658 -13.85 -13.07 10.71
N VAL A 659 -14.60 -12.88 11.80
CA VAL A 659 -15.89 -12.20 11.81
C VAL A 659 -15.80 -10.83 12.45
N GLY A 660 -16.75 -9.95 12.12
CA GLY A 660 -16.81 -8.60 12.68
C GLY A 660 -17.06 -8.62 14.19
N ASN A 661 -16.51 -7.61 14.87
CA ASN A 661 -16.73 -7.40 16.29
C ASN A 661 -17.37 -6.03 16.54
N PRO A 662 -18.69 -6.00 16.85
CA PRO A 662 -19.40 -4.74 17.11
C PRO A 662 -19.03 -4.07 18.45
N ASP A 663 -18.29 -4.77 19.32
CA ASP A 663 -17.94 -4.31 20.68
C ASP A 663 -16.58 -3.61 20.76
N LEU A 664 -15.92 -3.42 19.61
CA LEU A 664 -14.61 -2.75 19.55
C LEU A 664 -14.69 -1.31 20.04
N LYS A 665 -13.62 -0.88 20.70
CA LYS A 665 -13.39 0.49 21.19
C LYS A 665 -12.35 1.19 20.32
N SER A 666 -12.27 2.53 20.45
CA SER A 666 -11.20 3.31 19.81
C SER A 666 -9.81 2.85 20.25
N ILE A 667 -8.92 2.82 19.29
CA ILE A 667 -7.48 2.76 19.50
C ILE A 667 -7.04 4.14 19.99
N THR A 668 -6.18 4.22 20.98
CA THR A 668 -5.65 5.48 21.52
C THR A 668 -4.15 5.57 21.34
N ALA A 669 -3.62 6.79 21.26
CA ALA A 669 -2.19 7.01 21.19
C ALA A 669 -1.77 8.31 21.85
N ASP A 670 -0.56 8.28 22.41
CA ASP A 670 0.18 9.45 22.89
C ASP A 670 1.40 9.66 22.00
N SER A 671 1.68 10.91 21.68
CA SER A 671 2.90 11.24 20.95
C SER A 671 3.58 12.49 21.50
N TYR A 672 4.89 12.50 21.40
CA TYR A 672 5.68 13.69 21.67
C TYR A 672 6.90 13.76 20.74
N GLY A 673 7.30 14.99 20.47
CA GLY A 673 8.49 15.26 19.67
C GLY A 673 9.17 16.55 20.11
N PHE A 674 10.45 16.64 19.79
CA PHE A 674 11.23 17.87 20.00
C PHE A 674 12.37 17.94 18.98
N GLY A 675 12.72 19.14 18.60
CA GLY A 675 13.77 19.33 17.59
C GLY A 675 14.15 20.79 17.41
N PHE A 676 14.89 21.04 16.35
CA PHE A 676 15.30 22.38 15.97
C PHE A 676 15.37 22.56 14.47
N VAL A 677 15.22 23.80 14.02
CA VAL A 677 15.51 24.25 12.66
C VAL A 677 16.51 25.41 12.76
N TRP A 678 17.62 25.31 12.04
CA TRP A 678 18.66 26.32 12.02
C TRP A 678 18.94 26.78 10.59
N SER A 679 18.61 28.02 10.30
CA SER A 679 18.75 28.66 8.99
C SER A 679 19.60 29.93 9.11
N PRO A 680 20.93 29.78 9.25
CA PRO A 680 21.83 30.91 9.46
C PRO A 680 21.93 31.84 8.22
N SER A 681 21.49 31.38 7.08
CA SER A 681 21.43 32.17 5.86
C SER A 681 20.27 31.67 4.98
N ALA A 682 19.85 32.48 4.02
CA ALA A 682 18.81 32.09 3.04
C ALA A 682 19.20 30.87 2.16
N ASN A 683 20.45 30.50 2.16
CA ASN A 683 21.02 29.46 1.30
C ASN A 683 21.32 28.16 2.02
N PHE A 684 21.17 28.12 3.35
CA PHE A 684 21.47 26.93 4.15
C PHE A 684 20.46 26.75 5.24
N ASP A 685 19.90 25.55 5.33
CA ASP A 685 19.06 25.10 6.45
C ASP A 685 19.50 23.72 6.94
N LEU A 686 19.28 23.49 8.22
CA LEU A 686 19.52 22.23 8.92
C LEU A 686 18.39 22.03 9.94
N HIS A 687 17.79 20.84 9.93
CA HIS A 687 16.81 20.47 10.95
C HIS A 687 17.08 19.07 11.51
N ALA A 688 16.66 18.86 12.75
CA ALA A 688 16.61 17.54 13.36
C ALA A 688 15.48 17.48 14.38
N ASP A 689 14.73 16.39 14.34
CA ASP A 689 13.58 16.15 15.21
C ASP A 689 13.61 14.73 15.74
N TYR A 690 13.36 14.58 17.03
CA TYR A 690 13.03 13.32 17.67
C TYR A 690 11.52 13.16 17.74
N TYR A 691 11.02 11.94 17.48
CA TYR A 691 9.62 11.59 17.62
C TYR A 691 9.43 10.33 18.46
N ASN A 692 8.30 10.25 19.16
CA ASN A 692 7.80 9.05 19.82
C ASN A 692 6.28 8.96 19.63
N VAL A 693 5.79 7.77 19.27
CA VAL A 693 4.36 7.43 19.17
C VAL A 693 4.15 6.15 19.95
N SER A 694 3.21 6.16 20.90
CA SER A 694 2.82 5.00 21.70
C SER A 694 1.34 4.75 21.51
N ILE A 695 1.00 3.60 20.91
CA ILE A 695 -0.37 3.18 20.61
C ILE A 695 -0.81 2.15 21.64
N GLN A 696 -2.05 2.26 22.09
CA GLN A 696 -2.70 1.35 23.03
C GLN A 696 -4.05 0.90 22.47
N ASP A 697 -4.52 -0.25 22.93
CA ASP A 697 -5.80 -0.83 22.50
C ASP A 697 -5.88 -1.06 20.98
N GLU A 698 -4.74 -1.31 20.33
CA GLU A 698 -4.73 -1.62 18.91
C GLU A 698 -5.53 -2.89 18.62
N VAL A 699 -6.29 -2.86 17.52
CA VAL A 699 -7.12 -4.00 17.12
C VAL A 699 -6.27 -5.01 16.36
N VAL A 700 -6.20 -6.22 16.89
CA VAL A 700 -5.55 -7.35 16.24
C VAL A 700 -6.52 -8.55 16.18
N PRO A 701 -6.39 -9.44 15.17
CA PRO A 701 -7.12 -10.70 15.20
C PRO A 701 -6.73 -11.54 16.40
N GLN A 702 -7.68 -12.24 16.98
CA GLN A 702 -7.39 -13.27 17.99
C GLN A 702 -6.48 -14.34 17.39
N SER A 703 -5.53 -14.81 18.18
CA SER A 703 -4.60 -15.86 17.75
C SER A 703 -5.32 -17.21 17.60
N THR A 704 -5.26 -17.82 16.42
CA THR A 704 -5.76 -19.16 16.14
C THR A 704 -5.06 -20.18 17.03
N THR A 705 -3.73 -20.12 17.12
CA THR A 705 -2.93 -21.00 17.98
C THR A 705 -3.34 -20.93 19.45
N GLN A 706 -3.53 -19.70 19.99
CA GLN A 706 -3.98 -19.52 21.37
C GLN A 706 -5.40 -20.06 21.59
N THR A 707 -6.29 -19.88 20.60
CA THR A 707 -7.66 -20.39 20.65
C THR A 707 -7.68 -21.92 20.72
N LEU A 708 -6.86 -22.58 19.88
CA LEU A 708 -6.72 -24.05 19.89
C LEU A 708 -6.05 -24.57 21.17
N PHE A 709 -5.09 -23.83 21.71
CA PHE A 709 -4.49 -24.15 22.99
C PHE A 709 -5.52 -24.05 24.13
N ASP A 710 -6.30 -22.98 24.18
CA ASP A 710 -7.36 -22.78 25.18
C ASP A 710 -8.44 -23.86 25.09
N GLU A 711 -8.84 -24.21 23.86
CA GLU A 711 -9.77 -25.33 23.63
C GLU A 711 -9.24 -26.64 24.26
N ASN A 712 -7.96 -26.94 24.03
CA ASN A 712 -7.33 -28.12 24.65
C ASN A 712 -7.37 -28.05 26.16
N GLU A 713 -6.93 -26.94 26.77
CA GLU A 713 -6.94 -26.76 28.23
C GLU A 713 -8.34 -26.95 28.84
N CYS A 714 -9.36 -26.48 28.12
CA CYS A 714 -10.76 -26.65 28.54
C CYS A 714 -11.24 -28.11 28.42
N ARG A 715 -10.95 -28.78 27.30
CA ARG A 715 -11.34 -30.16 27.05
C ARG A 715 -10.66 -31.14 28.02
N GLN A 716 -9.43 -30.83 28.40
CA GLN A 716 -8.66 -31.61 29.38
C GLN A 716 -9.03 -31.29 30.85
N GLY A 717 -9.93 -30.34 31.07
CA GLY A 717 -10.38 -29.97 32.43
C GLY A 717 -9.32 -29.21 33.24
N ARG A 718 -8.29 -28.65 32.61
CA ARG A 718 -7.28 -27.80 33.26
C ARG A 718 -7.79 -26.39 33.50
N LEU A 719 -8.74 -25.96 32.68
CA LEU A 719 -9.51 -24.73 32.89
C LEU A 719 -10.97 -25.09 33.22
N ASP A 720 -11.63 -24.25 34.03
CA ASP A 720 -13.06 -24.39 34.28
C ASP A 720 -13.85 -24.23 32.97
N ILE A 721 -14.57 -25.28 32.58
CA ILE A 721 -15.35 -25.35 31.34
C ILE A 721 -16.44 -24.27 31.27
N HIS A 722 -16.89 -23.76 32.42
CA HIS A 722 -17.88 -22.68 32.53
C HIS A 722 -17.24 -21.28 32.58
N SER A 723 -15.90 -21.19 32.58
CA SER A 723 -15.23 -19.91 32.51
C SER A 723 -15.51 -19.22 31.15
N ALA A 724 -15.52 -17.87 31.13
CA ALA A 724 -15.73 -17.12 29.91
C ALA A 724 -14.70 -17.51 28.83
N ARG A 725 -13.45 -17.79 29.20
CA ARG A 725 -12.37 -18.24 28.31
C ARG A 725 -12.70 -19.59 27.67
N CYS A 726 -13.20 -20.57 28.40
CA CYS A 726 -13.57 -21.86 27.84
C CYS A 726 -14.83 -21.79 26.98
N VAL A 727 -15.85 -21.05 27.41
CA VAL A 727 -17.07 -20.86 26.64
C VAL A 727 -16.73 -20.18 25.28
N ASP A 728 -15.85 -19.19 25.29
CA ASP A 728 -15.39 -18.52 24.05
C ASP A 728 -14.59 -19.49 23.16
N ALA A 729 -13.53 -20.14 23.67
CA ALA A 729 -12.68 -21.02 22.86
C ALA A 729 -13.47 -22.21 22.28
N LEU A 730 -14.29 -22.89 23.07
CA LEU A 730 -15.10 -24.05 22.64
C LEU A 730 -16.17 -23.65 21.61
N SER A 731 -16.69 -22.43 21.66
CA SER A 731 -17.66 -21.92 20.67
C SER A 731 -17.04 -21.57 19.32
N ARG A 732 -15.74 -21.33 19.29
CA ARG A 732 -15.02 -20.86 18.09
C ARG A 732 -14.28 -21.97 17.33
N VAL A 733 -14.01 -23.11 17.96
CA VAL A 733 -13.37 -24.25 17.30
C VAL A 733 -14.44 -25.26 16.90
N ILE A 734 -14.68 -25.35 15.61
CA ILE A 734 -15.62 -26.32 15.03
C ILE A 734 -14.83 -27.54 14.60
N ARG A 735 -15.26 -28.71 15.02
CA ARG A 735 -14.61 -29.99 14.72
C ARG A 735 -15.56 -30.89 13.93
N THR A 736 -14.99 -31.75 13.10
CA THR A 736 -15.73 -32.83 12.43
C THR A 736 -16.32 -33.80 13.48
N ALA A 737 -17.33 -34.53 13.08
CA ALA A 737 -17.98 -35.52 13.95
C ALA A 737 -16.99 -36.61 14.38
N PRO A 738 -17.15 -37.15 15.61
CA PRO A 738 -16.37 -38.31 16.05
C PRO A 738 -16.48 -39.47 15.06
N ASN A 739 -15.33 -40.06 14.72
CA ASN A 739 -15.25 -41.24 13.85
C ASN A 739 -14.54 -42.39 14.55
N PRO A 740 -15.27 -43.23 15.28
CA PRO A 740 -14.67 -44.35 16.00
C PRO A 740 -13.96 -45.38 15.11
N GLY A 741 -14.32 -45.44 13.83
CA GLY A 741 -13.70 -46.34 12.86
C GLY A 741 -12.34 -45.85 12.33
N ASN A 742 -12.06 -44.55 12.46
CA ASN A 742 -10.77 -43.96 12.11
C ASN A 742 -10.41 -42.79 13.03
N PRO A 743 -9.63 -43.05 14.09
CA PRO A 743 -9.20 -41.98 15.01
C PRO A 743 -8.45 -40.82 14.34
N LEU A 744 -7.74 -41.05 13.23
CA LEU A 744 -7.01 -40.01 12.51
C LEU A 744 -7.95 -39.00 11.83
N LEU A 745 -9.15 -39.43 11.42
CA LEU A 745 -10.17 -38.58 10.83
C LEU A 745 -11.26 -38.15 11.83
N SER A 746 -11.13 -38.50 13.09
CA SER A 746 -12.09 -38.19 14.15
C SER A 746 -11.79 -36.79 14.70
N GLU A 747 -12.81 -35.99 14.87
CA GLU A 747 -12.76 -34.67 15.52
C GLU A 747 -11.63 -33.75 15.00
N ASN A 748 -11.33 -33.81 13.70
CA ASN A 748 -10.40 -32.87 13.07
C ASN A 748 -10.94 -31.45 13.17
N ILE A 749 -10.04 -30.47 13.26
CA ILE A 749 -10.43 -29.06 13.15
C ILE A 749 -11.00 -28.82 11.75
N ASP A 750 -12.24 -28.37 11.70
CA ASP A 750 -12.95 -28.02 10.45
C ASP A 750 -12.87 -26.51 10.21
N LEU A 751 -13.15 -25.71 11.24
CA LEU A 751 -13.13 -24.25 11.16
C LEU A 751 -12.73 -23.64 12.50
N VAL A 752 -11.92 -22.57 12.45
CA VAL A 752 -11.66 -21.71 13.62
C VAL A 752 -12.17 -20.30 13.37
N ILE A 753 -13.10 -19.85 14.21
CA ILE A 753 -13.65 -18.49 14.11
C ILE A 753 -12.80 -17.55 14.99
N VAL A 754 -12.35 -16.43 14.43
CA VAL A 754 -11.61 -15.38 15.13
C VAL A 754 -12.29 -14.04 14.97
N LYS A 755 -12.04 -13.09 15.90
CA LYS A 755 -12.52 -11.69 15.79
C LYS A 755 -11.38 -10.73 16.11
N GLY A 756 -11.51 -9.49 15.64
CA GLY A 756 -10.63 -8.41 16.07
C GLY A 756 -10.89 -8.07 17.54
N ILE A 757 -9.86 -7.83 18.32
CA ILE A 757 -9.94 -7.43 19.75
C ILE A 757 -8.94 -6.32 20.04
N ASN A 758 -9.30 -5.41 20.98
CA ASN A 758 -8.45 -4.29 21.42
C ASN A 758 -7.49 -4.76 22.52
N ILE A 759 -6.32 -5.25 22.18
CA ILE A 759 -5.35 -5.77 23.16
C ILE A 759 -3.88 -5.46 22.82
N ALA A 760 -3.59 -5.02 21.61
CA ALA A 760 -2.21 -4.82 21.20
C ALA A 760 -1.71 -3.43 21.61
N GLU A 761 -0.39 -3.37 21.83
CA GLU A 761 0.36 -2.13 22.09
C GLU A 761 1.49 -2.01 21.08
N GLU A 762 1.71 -0.81 20.57
CA GLU A 762 2.82 -0.53 19.65
C GLU A 762 3.55 0.75 20.07
N ASN A 763 4.87 0.75 20.04
CA ASN A 763 5.67 1.91 20.36
C ASN A 763 6.79 2.11 19.35
N VAL A 764 6.77 3.26 18.68
CA VAL A 764 7.78 3.68 17.70
C VAL A 764 8.44 4.95 18.14
N SER A 765 9.77 5.03 18.04
CA SER A 765 10.51 6.26 18.22
C SER A 765 11.70 6.35 17.27
N GLY A 766 12.07 7.56 16.89
CA GLY A 766 13.13 7.77 15.92
C GLY A 766 13.60 9.21 15.84
N ILE A 767 14.51 9.44 14.92
CA ILE A 767 15.09 10.74 14.61
C ILE A 767 14.96 10.98 13.11
N THR A 768 14.45 12.16 12.75
CA THR A 768 14.57 12.70 11.40
C THR A 768 15.57 13.85 11.40
N ALA A 769 16.35 13.97 10.33
CA ALA A 769 17.26 15.09 10.16
C ALA A 769 17.42 15.39 8.67
N GLY A 770 17.54 16.66 8.33
CA GLY A 770 17.75 17.08 6.96
C GLY A 770 18.49 18.39 6.84
N THR A 771 19.04 18.62 5.67
CA THR A 771 19.75 19.86 5.34
C THR A 771 19.58 20.20 3.88
N THR A 772 19.46 21.48 3.59
CA THR A 772 19.48 21.99 2.22
C THR A 772 20.56 23.05 2.12
N TRP A 773 21.32 22.99 1.05
CA TRP A 773 22.35 23.98 0.75
C TRP A 773 22.24 24.43 -0.71
N ARG A 774 22.04 25.72 -0.94
CA ARG A 774 21.95 26.36 -2.26
C ARG A 774 23.15 27.27 -2.46
N PHE A 775 23.81 27.15 -3.58
CA PHE A 775 24.90 28.04 -3.93
C PHE A 775 24.92 28.36 -5.42
N ASP A 776 25.17 29.59 -5.74
CA ASP A 776 25.26 30.09 -7.10
C ASP A 776 26.73 30.36 -7.45
N THR A 777 27.10 29.95 -8.65
CA THR A 777 28.44 30.19 -9.17
C THR A 777 28.34 30.89 -10.53
N ASP A 778 29.05 31.97 -10.70
CA ASP A 778 29.02 32.77 -11.93
C ASP A 778 29.42 31.98 -13.19
N ARG A 779 30.15 30.89 -13.05
CA ARG A 779 30.78 30.18 -14.19
C ARG A 779 30.14 28.84 -14.53
N ILE A 780 29.65 28.09 -13.55
CA ILE A 780 29.17 26.72 -13.76
C ILE A 780 27.72 26.51 -13.32
N GLY A 781 27.03 27.58 -12.92
CA GLY A 781 25.59 27.57 -12.64
C GLY A 781 25.24 27.47 -11.19
N LYS A 782 23.95 27.18 -10.94
CA LYS A 782 23.35 27.08 -9.61
C LYS A 782 23.30 25.62 -9.17
N PHE A 783 23.57 25.42 -7.91
CA PHE A 783 23.50 24.09 -7.28
C PHE A 783 22.55 24.09 -6.09
N ASN A 784 21.81 22.99 -5.95
CA ASN A 784 20.98 22.71 -4.80
C ASN A 784 21.33 21.31 -4.27
N LEU A 785 21.82 21.23 -3.06
CA LEU A 785 22.14 19.99 -2.36
C LEU A 785 21.10 19.78 -1.26
N GLY A 786 20.35 18.67 -1.28
CA GLY A 786 19.43 18.24 -0.24
C GLY A 786 19.85 16.92 0.33
N LEU A 787 19.68 16.72 1.63
CA LEU A 787 19.87 15.44 2.30
C LEU A 787 18.78 15.28 3.36
N GLU A 788 18.09 14.14 3.35
CA GLU A 788 17.09 13.77 4.34
C GLU A 788 17.39 12.40 4.91
N TYR A 789 17.21 12.24 6.21
CA TYR A 789 17.50 11.02 6.94
C TYR A 789 16.40 10.71 7.94
N ASN A 790 15.98 9.46 8.02
CA ASN A 790 15.19 8.92 9.12
C ASN A 790 15.89 7.69 9.72
N LEU A 791 15.93 7.64 11.04
CA LEU A 791 16.40 6.51 11.82
C LEU A 791 15.36 6.12 12.86
N THR A 792 14.76 4.95 12.72
CA THR A 792 13.93 4.35 13.76
C THR A 792 14.82 3.76 14.85
N LEU A 793 14.77 4.34 16.04
CA LEU A 793 15.55 3.91 17.19
C LEU A 793 14.94 2.68 17.84
N LYS A 794 13.61 2.66 17.94
CA LYS A 794 12.83 1.61 18.59
C LYS A 794 11.54 1.43 17.85
N HIS A 795 11.18 0.17 17.58
CA HIS A 795 9.84 -0.25 17.18
C HIS A 795 9.51 -1.54 17.89
N LYS A 796 8.60 -1.47 18.84
CA LYS A 796 8.17 -2.62 19.64
C LYS A 796 6.67 -2.80 19.55
N THR A 797 6.26 -4.05 19.38
CA THR A 797 4.87 -4.48 19.34
C THR A 797 4.61 -5.52 20.40
N LYS A 798 3.44 -5.47 21.02
CA LYS A 798 2.94 -6.43 21.98
C LYS A 798 1.54 -6.84 21.54
N THR A 799 1.36 -8.07 21.14
CA THR A 799 0.13 -8.58 20.53
C THR A 799 -0.91 -9.08 21.54
N SER A 800 -0.55 -9.24 22.82
CA SER A 800 -1.44 -9.65 23.89
C SER A 800 -0.91 -9.12 25.21
N PRO A 801 -1.77 -8.84 26.21
CA PRO A 801 -1.34 -8.39 27.55
C PRO A 801 -0.33 -9.31 28.22
N ASP A 802 -0.42 -10.60 27.96
CA ASP A 802 0.43 -11.65 28.58
C ASP A 802 1.68 -11.96 27.75
N SER A 803 1.78 -11.48 26.51
CA SER A 803 2.95 -11.72 25.67
C SER A 803 4.06 -10.69 25.93
N PRO A 804 5.34 -11.09 25.82
CA PRO A 804 6.43 -10.13 25.86
C PRO A 804 6.39 -9.23 24.63
N ALA A 805 6.73 -7.95 24.79
CA ALA A 805 6.93 -7.05 23.67
C ALA A 805 8.13 -7.50 22.83
N PHE A 806 7.97 -7.63 21.53
CA PHE A 806 9.05 -7.97 20.62
C PHE A 806 9.50 -6.75 19.80
N ASP A 807 10.75 -6.74 19.39
CA ASP A 807 11.33 -5.70 18.53
C ASP A 807 11.13 -6.12 17.06
N VAL A 808 10.43 -5.28 16.29
CA VAL A 808 10.11 -5.52 14.88
C VAL A 808 11.38 -5.77 14.05
N PHE A 809 12.48 -5.07 14.33
CA PHE A 809 13.75 -5.24 13.61
C PHE A 809 14.47 -6.56 13.92
N SER A 810 14.04 -7.28 14.94
CA SER A 810 14.59 -8.59 15.29
C SER A 810 13.75 -9.76 14.82
N SER A 811 12.49 -9.52 14.38
CA SER A 811 11.52 -10.58 14.14
C SER A 811 11.57 -11.17 12.74
N GLY A 812 12.14 -10.47 11.75
CA GLY A 812 12.12 -10.92 10.35
C GLY A 812 10.72 -10.98 9.70
N GLN A 813 9.75 -10.24 10.22
CA GLN A 813 8.41 -10.21 9.66
C GLN A 813 8.42 -9.67 8.22
N LEU A 814 8.08 -10.50 7.25
CA LEU A 814 8.10 -10.15 5.83
C LEU A 814 6.94 -9.27 5.39
N LEU A 815 5.76 -9.49 5.96
CA LEU A 815 4.55 -8.75 5.61
C LEU A 815 4.58 -7.29 6.09
N THR A 816 5.41 -7.00 7.09
CA THR A 816 5.63 -5.67 7.65
C THR A 816 7.09 -5.25 7.54
N ALA A 817 7.71 -5.50 6.37
CA ALA A 817 9.10 -5.14 6.13
C ALA A 817 9.33 -3.65 6.37
N GLU A 818 10.07 -3.33 7.43
CA GLU A 818 10.37 -1.96 7.83
C GLU A 818 11.87 -1.72 7.79
N PHE A 819 12.27 -0.64 7.12
CA PHE A 819 13.66 -0.21 7.10
C PHE A 819 13.99 0.58 8.37
N LYS A 820 14.99 0.12 9.12
CA LYS A 820 15.45 0.84 10.29
C LYS A 820 15.97 2.24 9.97
N SER A 821 16.45 2.47 8.74
CA SER A 821 16.87 3.78 8.28
C SER A 821 16.65 3.95 6.79
N ILE A 822 16.25 5.15 6.39
CA ILE A 822 16.19 5.58 4.99
C ILE A 822 16.92 6.91 4.89
N VAL A 823 17.76 7.07 3.86
CA VAL A 823 18.45 8.31 3.51
C VAL A 823 18.12 8.65 2.07
N THR A 824 17.72 9.88 1.82
CA THR A 824 17.62 10.43 0.46
C THR A 824 18.55 11.60 0.29
N GLY A 825 19.06 11.78 -0.91
CA GLY A 825 19.91 12.91 -1.24
C GLY A 825 19.66 13.40 -2.66
N ASP A 826 19.65 14.69 -2.84
CA ASP A 826 19.43 15.37 -4.11
C ASP A 826 20.60 16.29 -4.44
N LEU A 827 21.08 16.22 -5.66
CA LEU A 827 22.04 17.18 -6.22
C LEU A 827 21.44 17.79 -7.50
N GLY A 828 20.84 18.95 -7.38
CA GLY A 828 20.32 19.75 -8.46
C GLY A 828 21.40 20.66 -9.04
N TRP A 829 21.40 20.84 -10.35
CA TRP A 829 22.26 21.74 -11.11
C TRP A 829 21.47 22.43 -12.22
N GLU A 830 21.67 23.74 -12.36
CA GLU A 830 21.04 24.54 -13.41
C GLU A 830 22.08 25.47 -14.04
N TYR A 831 22.16 25.47 -15.39
CA TYR A 831 23.01 26.35 -16.15
C TYR A 831 22.46 26.62 -17.54
N GLY A 832 22.10 27.87 -17.79
CA GLY A 832 21.55 28.32 -19.06
C GLY A 832 20.22 27.66 -19.42
N ARG A 833 20.23 26.77 -20.41
CA ARG A 833 19.05 25.97 -20.83
C ARG A 833 19.03 24.57 -20.29
N TRP A 834 20.00 24.23 -19.45
CA TRP A 834 20.15 22.90 -18.92
C TRP A 834 19.83 22.89 -17.42
N ALA A 835 19.06 21.90 -17.00
CA ALA A 835 18.91 21.53 -15.62
C ALA A 835 19.14 20.01 -15.47
N ALA A 836 19.73 19.61 -14.36
CA ALA A 836 19.91 18.19 -14.05
C ALA A 836 19.73 17.96 -12.55
N ASN A 837 19.18 16.81 -12.19
CA ASN A 837 19.08 16.38 -10.81
C ASN A 837 19.53 14.93 -10.68
N LEU A 838 20.42 14.68 -9.73
CA LEU A 838 20.81 13.35 -9.28
C LEU A 838 20.17 13.09 -7.93
N HIS A 839 19.20 12.17 -7.89
CA HIS A 839 18.54 11.73 -6.67
C HIS A 839 19.09 10.38 -6.24
N GLY A 840 19.51 10.25 -4.99
CA GLY A 840 19.98 9.02 -4.39
C GLY A 840 19.08 8.60 -3.23
N ILE A 841 18.81 7.29 -3.13
CA ILE A 841 18.10 6.71 -1.99
C ILE A 841 18.84 5.50 -1.45
N ARG A 842 18.99 5.42 -0.12
CA ARG A 842 19.56 4.29 0.58
C ARG A 842 18.55 3.72 1.56
N TYR A 843 18.11 2.51 1.31
CA TYR A 843 17.35 1.70 2.25
C TYR A 843 18.30 0.97 3.19
N GLY A 844 18.01 0.98 4.48
CA GLY A 844 18.77 0.27 5.50
C GLY A 844 18.73 -1.25 5.35
N SER A 845 19.44 -1.95 6.22
CA SER A 845 19.38 -3.42 6.28
C SER A 845 18.06 -3.89 6.87
N LEU A 846 17.60 -5.07 6.41
CA LEU A 846 16.45 -5.78 6.95
C LEU A 846 16.85 -7.10 7.59
N PRO A 847 16.10 -7.63 8.58
CA PRO A 847 16.21 -9.03 8.96
C PRO A 847 15.95 -9.95 7.77
N ASN A 848 16.71 -11.05 7.68
CA ASN A 848 16.41 -12.08 6.68
C ASN A 848 15.20 -12.94 7.08
N TYR A 849 14.65 -13.71 6.15
CA TYR A 849 13.45 -14.52 6.42
C TYR A 849 13.64 -15.53 7.56
N ALA A 850 14.82 -16.17 7.65
CA ALA A 850 15.11 -17.11 8.73
C ALA A 850 15.02 -16.49 10.13
N LYS A 851 15.15 -15.18 10.25
CA LYS A 851 15.10 -14.49 11.54
C LYS A 851 13.74 -14.55 12.22
N GLN A 852 12.66 -14.76 11.48
CA GLN A 852 11.32 -14.95 12.06
C GLN A 852 11.21 -16.24 12.89
N PHE A 853 12.10 -17.22 12.67
CA PHE A 853 12.11 -18.51 13.36
C PHE A 853 13.11 -18.57 14.51
N THR A 854 13.70 -17.43 14.93
CA THR A 854 14.72 -17.39 16.01
C THR A 854 14.23 -17.86 17.37
N SER A 855 12.93 -17.82 17.62
CA SER A 855 12.33 -18.34 18.87
C SER A 855 12.33 -19.87 18.95
N ASP A 856 12.49 -20.55 17.82
CA ASP A 856 12.57 -22.00 17.74
C ASP A 856 13.74 -22.44 16.84
N PRO A 857 14.95 -22.58 17.39
CA PRO A 857 16.11 -23.02 16.62
C PRO A 857 15.97 -24.45 16.07
N SER A 858 15.04 -25.23 16.57
CA SER A 858 14.74 -26.59 16.09
C SER A 858 13.74 -26.59 14.92
N ASN A 859 13.20 -25.42 14.54
CA ASN A 859 12.26 -25.31 13.43
C ASN A 859 12.84 -25.98 12.18
N PRO A 860 12.12 -26.95 11.58
CA PRO A 860 12.58 -27.68 10.40
C PRO A 860 12.96 -26.77 9.24
N TYR A 861 12.36 -25.57 9.14
CA TYR A 861 12.69 -24.58 8.11
C TYR A 861 14.15 -24.11 8.23
N VAL A 862 14.58 -23.72 9.45
CA VAL A 862 15.96 -23.24 9.69
C VAL A 862 16.96 -24.36 9.45
N THR A 863 16.64 -25.58 9.88
CA THR A 863 17.53 -26.74 9.72
C THR A 863 17.59 -27.27 8.29
N SER A 864 16.48 -27.21 7.54
CA SER A 864 16.42 -27.75 6.18
C SER A 864 17.03 -26.82 5.12
N ASN A 865 16.94 -25.52 5.33
CA ASN A 865 17.48 -24.53 4.36
C ASN A 865 18.97 -24.23 4.56
N GLY A 866 19.53 -24.57 5.71
CA GLY A 866 20.96 -24.38 6.01
C GLY A 866 21.40 -22.91 6.12
N VAL A 867 20.46 -21.97 6.12
CA VAL A 867 20.71 -20.53 6.23
C VAL A 867 20.15 -20.03 7.57
N GLY A 868 21.03 -19.60 8.45
CA GLY A 868 20.66 -19.09 9.77
C GLY A 868 20.12 -17.66 9.76
N PRO A 869 19.59 -17.21 10.93
CA PRO A 869 19.15 -15.83 11.12
C PRO A 869 20.27 -14.81 10.86
N GLY A 870 19.95 -13.75 10.15
CA GLY A 870 20.90 -12.71 9.77
C GLY A 870 20.23 -11.42 9.32
N MET A 871 21.02 -10.60 8.61
CA MET A 871 20.55 -9.33 8.05
C MET A 871 20.82 -9.29 6.54
N VAL A 872 19.83 -8.81 5.80
CA VAL A 872 19.96 -8.46 4.38
C VAL A 872 20.67 -7.11 4.27
N ARG A 873 21.61 -6.98 3.33
CA ARG A 873 22.42 -5.77 3.13
C ARG A 873 21.59 -4.56 2.74
N PRO A 874 22.04 -3.32 3.02
CA PRO A 874 21.43 -2.11 2.52
C PRO A 874 21.35 -2.05 1.00
N TRP A 875 20.32 -1.39 0.46
CA TRP A 875 20.10 -1.19 -0.95
C TRP A 875 20.20 0.28 -1.34
N MET A 876 20.87 0.56 -2.46
CA MET A 876 21.08 1.93 -2.95
C MET A 876 20.58 2.06 -4.38
N LEU A 877 19.78 3.08 -4.63
CA LEU A 877 19.29 3.48 -5.94
C LEU A 877 19.73 4.91 -6.26
N TYR A 878 19.95 5.18 -7.54
CA TYR A 878 20.27 6.51 -8.06
C TYR A 878 19.42 6.79 -9.28
N ASN A 879 18.75 7.94 -9.29
CA ASN A 879 17.94 8.43 -10.42
C ASN A 879 18.59 9.71 -10.96
N LEU A 880 18.56 9.88 -12.27
CA LEU A 880 19.06 11.07 -12.96
C LEU A 880 17.96 11.64 -13.83
N SER A 881 17.70 12.91 -13.72
CA SER A 881 16.95 13.66 -14.72
C SER A 881 17.84 14.73 -15.36
N VAL A 882 17.67 14.92 -16.65
CA VAL A 882 18.32 16.00 -17.41
C VAL A 882 17.26 16.68 -18.26
N ASP A 883 17.07 17.95 -18.04
CA ASP A 883 16.13 18.81 -18.74
C ASP A 883 16.90 19.74 -19.70
N TYR A 884 16.36 19.94 -20.88
CA TYR A 884 16.85 20.89 -21.85
C TYR A 884 15.71 21.79 -22.39
N ASP A 885 15.80 23.09 -22.17
CA ASP A 885 14.84 24.05 -22.67
C ASP A 885 15.11 24.32 -24.15
N ILE A 886 14.32 23.66 -25.02
CA ILE A 886 14.39 23.84 -26.46
C ILE A 886 14.01 25.27 -26.79
N THR A 887 12.93 25.77 -26.22
CA THR A 887 12.48 27.17 -26.30
C THR A 887 12.09 27.65 -24.90
N ARG A 888 11.72 28.93 -24.76
CA ARG A 888 11.19 29.42 -23.46
C ARG A 888 9.91 28.70 -23.00
N ASN A 889 9.18 28.09 -23.95
CA ASN A 889 7.89 27.48 -23.70
C ASN A 889 7.93 25.95 -23.81
N SER A 890 9.08 25.34 -24.12
CA SER A 890 9.14 23.88 -24.28
C SER A 890 10.43 23.31 -23.75
N THR A 891 10.29 22.19 -23.03
CA THR A 891 11.36 21.45 -22.36
C THR A 891 11.34 19.99 -22.82
N LEU A 892 12.51 19.45 -23.10
CA LEU A 892 12.73 18.01 -23.31
C LEU A 892 13.48 17.46 -22.11
N SER A 893 12.96 16.40 -21.50
CA SER A 893 13.53 15.77 -20.31
C SER A 893 13.91 14.33 -20.61
N LEU A 894 15.10 13.92 -20.20
CA LEU A 894 15.53 12.53 -20.13
C LEU A 894 15.62 12.12 -18.66
N ILE A 895 14.89 11.09 -18.29
CA ILE A 895 14.85 10.57 -16.91
C ILE A 895 15.35 9.13 -16.94
N VAL A 896 16.29 8.81 -16.08
CA VAL A 896 16.82 7.44 -15.90
C VAL A 896 16.75 7.08 -14.43
N ASN A 897 15.86 6.16 -14.09
CA ASN A 897 15.77 5.64 -12.72
C ASN A 897 16.64 4.40 -12.57
N ASN A 898 17.19 4.21 -11.36
CA ASN A 898 18.14 3.15 -11.05
C ASN A 898 19.28 3.08 -12.10
N ILE A 899 20.03 4.16 -12.27
CA ILE A 899 21.10 4.29 -13.29
C ILE A 899 22.08 3.11 -13.26
N ARG A 900 22.37 2.60 -12.06
CA ARG A 900 23.31 1.49 -11.87
C ARG A 900 22.73 0.11 -12.19
N ASN A 901 21.43 0.04 -12.53
CA ASN A 901 20.68 -1.22 -12.65
C ASN A 901 20.88 -2.11 -11.40
N SER A 902 20.82 -1.48 -10.21
CA SER A 902 21.05 -2.15 -8.93
C SER A 902 19.89 -3.13 -8.68
N ARG A 903 20.25 -4.40 -8.47
CA ARG A 903 19.30 -5.47 -8.13
C ARG A 903 18.93 -5.40 -6.65
N PRO A 904 17.73 -5.84 -6.24
CA PRO A 904 17.40 -6.04 -4.85
C PRO A 904 18.43 -6.90 -4.12
N PRO A 905 18.66 -6.69 -2.83
CA PRO A 905 19.49 -7.57 -2.05
C PRO A 905 18.88 -8.96 -1.95
N GLU A 906 19.68 -9.99 -2.25
CA GLU A 906 19.29 -11.39 -2.13
C GLU A 906 19.10 -11.79 -0.66
N ASP A 907 18.11 -12.65 -0.42
CA ASP A 907 17.89 -13.33 0.86
C ASP A 907 17.92 -14.85 0.64
N PRO A 908 19.07 -15.51 0.89
CA PRO A 908 19.16 -16.97 0.74
C PRO A 908 18.25 -17.78 1.65
N SER A 909 17.70 -17.17 2.71
CA SER A 909 16.73 -17.81 3.58
C SER A 909 15.28 -17.70 3.08
N TYR A 910 15.03 -16.85 2.08
CA TYR A 910 13.68 -16.66 1.54
C TYR A 910 13.37 -17.74 0.51
N ASP A 911 12.40 -18.57 0.80
CA ASP A 911 12.03 -19.72 -0.03
C ASP A 911 10.95 -19.42 -1.07
N GLY A 912 10.45 -18.18 -1.09
CA GLY A 912 9.33 -17.84 -1.94
C GLY A 912 8.07 -18.63 -1.56
N SER A 913 7.92 -18.96 -0.28
CA SER A 913 6.87 -19.82 0.25
C SER A 913 5.51 -19.50 -0.37
N GLN A 914 4.78 -20.54 -0.73
CA GLN A 914 3.43 -20.52 -1.29
C GLN A 914 3.33 -20.33 -2.82
N GLY A 915 4.43 -20.35 -3.58
CA GLY A 915 4.38 -20.33 -5.05
C GLY A 915 3.99 -18.99 -5.69
N PHE A 916 3.96 -17.91 -4.92
CA PHE A 916 3.50 -16.60 -5.37
C PHE A 916 4.57 -15.52 -5.43
N ALA A 917 5.74 -15.75 -4.84
CA ALA A 917 6.80 -14.77 -4.76
C ALA A 917 8.11 -15.33 -5.32
N PRO A 918 8.96 -14.50 -5.94
CA PRO A 918 10.29 -14.95 -6.32
C PRO A 918 11.07 -15.32 -5.08
N PRO A 919 11.81 -16.44 -5.10
CA PRO A 919 12.53 -16.95 -3.95
C PRO A 919 13.86 -16.23 -3.70
N TYR A 920 14.03 -14.94 -4.04
CA TYR A 920 15.38 -14.36 -4.08
C TYR A 920 15.53 -13.09 -3.29
N TYR A 921 14.45 -12.36 -3.05
CA TYR A 921 14.42 -11.13 -2.24
C TYR A 921 13.04 -10.88 -1.66
N ASN A 922 12.98 -10.11 -0.59
CA ASN A 922 11.71 -9.71 0.01
C ASN A 922 10.96 -8.72 -0.89
N ILE A 923 9.93 -9.20 -1.59
CA ILE A 923 9.12 -8.40 -2.51
C ILE A 923 8.25 -7.34 -1.83
N PHE A 924 8.01 -7.46 -0.53
CA PHE A 924 7.27 -6.45 0.24
C PHE A 924 8.15 -5.24 0.58
N ALA A 925 9.48 -5.43 0.60
CA ALA A 925 10.45 -4.38 0.87
C ALA A 925 11.04 -3.77 -0.40
N TYR A 926 11.28 -4.57 -1.43
CA TYR A 926 12.05 -4.18 -2.60
C TYR A 926 11.25 -4.39 -3.90
N ASN A 927 11.49 -3.53 -4.88
CA ASN A 927 11.05 -3.76 -6.24
C ASN A 927 12.19 -4.29 -7.11
N GLY A 928 11.89 -5.27 -7.95
CA GLY A 928 12.82 -5.87 -8.90
C GLY A 928 12.72 -5.29 -10.31
N TYR A 929 12.28 -4.05 -10.48
CA TYR A 929 11.98 -3.50 -11.80
C TYR A 929 13.22 -3.26 -12.68
N GLY A 930 14.39 -3.02 -12.07
CA GLY A 930 15.61 -2.69 -12.78
C GLY A 930 15.66 -1.23 -13.24
N ARG A 931 16.57 -0.93 -14.19
CA ARG A 931 16.76 0.42 -14.71
C ARG A 931 15.67 0.77 -15.73
N SER A 932 14.99 1.92 -15.51
CA SER A 932 14.06 2.51 -16.47
C SER A 932 14.60 3.78 -17.08
N TYR A 933 14.11 4.11 -18.27
CA TYR A 933 14.40 5.36 -18.99
C TYR A 933 13.10 5.93 -19.55
N TRP A 934 13.00 7.27 -19.51
CA TRP A 934 11.83 8.00 -19.96
C TRP A 934 12.26 9.24 -20.75
N LEU A 935 11.56 9.49 -21.83
CA LEU A 935 11.63 10.76 -22.56
C LEU A 935 10.32 11.51 -22.32
N GLU A 936 10.43 12.76 -21.88
CA GLU A 936 9.28 13.63 -21.62
C GLU A 936 9.42 14.91 -22.44
N TYR A 937 8.37 15.29 -23.12
CA TYR A 937 8.28 16.56 -23.82
C TYR A 937 7.13 17.38 -23.25
N LYS A 938 7.46 18.59 -22.80
CA LYS A 938 6.53 19.54 -22.20
C LYS A 938 6.48 20.79 -23.00
N ILE A 939 5.27 21.30 -23.27
CA ILE A 939 5.07 22.59 -23.99
C ILE A 939 3.97 23.40 -23.33
N ASN A 940 4.21 24.68 -23.13
CA ASN A 940 3.26 25.66 -22.62
C ASN A 940 2.73 26.53 -23.75
N PHE A 941 1.42 26.78 -23.71
CA PHE A 941 0.72 27.64 -24.69
C PHE A 941 0.02 28.78 -23.96
N GLY A 942 -0.03 29.96 -24.55
CA GLY A 942 -0.85 31.06 -24.04
C GLY A 942 -0.23 31.88 -22.90
N LYS A 943 1.12 31.84 -22.76
CA LYS A 943 1.87 32.81 -21.95
C LYS A 943 2.37 33.93 -22.81
#